data_14801cbc2832e177d9f594497b5f47e0
#
_entry.id   14801cbc2832e177d9f594497b5f47e0
#
_cell.length_a   1.000
_cell.length_b   1.000
_cell.length_c   1.000
_cell.angle_alpha   90.00
_cell.angle_beta   90.00
_cell.angle_gamma   90.00
#
_symmetry.space_group_name_H-M   'P 1'
#
loop_
_entity.id
_entity.type
_entity.pdbx_description
1 polymer ?
#
loop_
_entity_poly.entity_id
_entity_poly.type
_entity_poly.pdbx_seq_one_letter_code
_entity_poly.pdbx_strand_id
1 'polypeptide(L)'
;MDKNKIIKISLIAFLIMMPTAIKAIGDLANKTTVNEYKQSLKYFYGTLDSPEDYLFSTNSFNCNETSCSESDLTDVGVLTEYEYNKIGGIDSYINPYISFYINSNGTIKELTNSGVKADGGTSGLRPTTYLKEGTVVIGTGTSDDPYIISDMSDINFEGFTLNGQQTGMQYDYLLENNVVRDVTCQKGTPATWDYETNSININPKEVIYGDCCTINFKDGFAVSLSAGTTGVVSAPVSKTSKYNGTLTFNVTPNPGYTNELEENTCAGSLNGDVLTISGIKDNKICEIKFKKETYTLTLDAGGGYFGNPTEIDDGFDDAVALTKGTSYPLATGRTLSLKQNTKYMLSYDYKSDSTNIMFNTDLFPDTLPEIYPTAKTEWQTMNWVFSSSNASMTSATIRYFNDRTVPNSDNIYIVNKHLYECSNCTTTSSKSIEYNGKYGTLPTPKRNEWKFLGWYTTSGVKVDENTSIAGNSNQKLIAKWEKINYELKLNAVNGKVANSPIWYWFGGWESSGATLTPNEAYTSEGATVTCDGGAVATISNGIVYFSKVNKSQTCTITFKQMTLLSKVLSDNPTRLTRSNFTSSYGDDNIGTLFTSTEKVGSAAAQTVYYYSGNALNNWVKFGKYQANQKIYRGYLSASSNYSHEYSSESECKSASTYNYGCYGSTMAYAGDDMYWRIIRTNADGSIRMVFAGNSPDTTEAYIGISPVSNIQSNDTMYVGYKYGTSGSLANNRLNTNDSTIKKFIESWYKTNLTNYTKYLSNDAVYCNDRSIGSGTYSVYGTTEFEYGASARLDANPTYTCPSTYDAFSVNNSLAKLTYPIGLMTADEVVFAGGVYHSTGSLKPWYNRNSKTGDPGTDPSYSVVGSHWYWSMSPAGDTGSNGNGYMIIYPQISGSLSGAAVRPVISLKGNLIVASGNGSVSSPYQIVEN
;
A
#
# COMPACT_ATOMS: atom_id res chain seq x y z
N MET A 1 35.78 -7.62 -11.31
CA MET A 1 36.58 -8.69 -11.95
C MET A 1 35.73 -9.92 -11.97
N ASP A 2 35.11 -10.17 -13.07
CA ASP A 2 34.30 -11.37 -13.22
C ASP A 2 35.25 -12.54 -13.46
N LYS A 3 35.59 -13.25 -12.44
CA LYS A 3 36.28 -14.54 -12.52
C LYS A 3 35.19 -15.59 -12.68
N ASN A 4 35.02 -16.09 -13.79
CA ASN A 4 34.42 -17.35 -14.24
C ASN A 4 33.60 -17.12 -15.51
N LYS A 5 34.26 -16.88 -16.64
CA LYS A 5 33.66 -17.27 -17.90
C LYS A 5 33.71 -18.80 -17.96
N ILE A 6 32.68 -19.40 -17.45
CA ILE A 6 32.40 -20.81 -17.67
C ILE A 6 32.01 -20.93 -19.14
N ILE A 7 32.90 -21.43 -19.96
CA ILE A 7 32.61 -21.71 -21.38
C ILE A 7 31.87 -23.04 -21.41
N LYS A 8 30.56 -22.98 -21.57
CA LYS A 8 29.74 -24.17 -21.83
C LYS A 8 29.76 -24.46 -23.31
N ILE A 9 30.41 -25.55 -23.69
CA ILE A 9 30.41 -26.04 -25.05
C ILE A 9 29.34 -27.14 -25.14
N SER A 10 28.32 -26.93 -25.94
CA SER A 10 27.40 -28.00 -26.29
C SER A 10 28.11 -28.95 -27.25
N LEU A 11 28.41 -30.15 -26.78
CA LEU A 11 29.26 -31.16 -27.46
C LEU A 11 28.73 -31.74 -28.79
N ILE A 12 27.78 -31.06 -29.44
CA ILE A 12 27.21 -31.53 -30.72
C ILE A 12 28.22 -31.45 -31.90
N ALA A 13 29.21 -30.57 -31.83
CA ALA A 13 30.18 -30.39 -32.90
C ALA A 13 31.30 -31.44 -32.89
N PHE A 14 31.57 -32.10 -31.75
CA PHE A 14 32.67 -33.08 -31.62
C PHE A 14 32.37 -34.46 -32.18
N LEU A 15 31.10 -34.73 -32.54
CA LEU A 15 30.62 -36.06 -32.86
C LEU A 15 30.71 -36.45 -34.35
N ILE A 16 31.29 -35.63 -35.21
CA ILE A 16 31.33 -35.91 -36.67
C ILE A 16 32.59 -36.67 -37.10
N MET A 17 33.61 -36.85 -36.26
CA MET A 17 34.90 -37.38 -36.70
C MET A 17 35.40 -38.73 -36.11
N MET A 18 34.60 -39.45 -35.29
CA MET A 18 35.05 -40.80 -34.86
C MET A 18 33.95 -41.85 -34.96
N PRO A 19 34.23 -43.02 -35.57
CA PRO A 19 33.24 -44.12 -35.68
C PRO A 19 32.73 -44.68 -34.34
N THR A 20 33.55 -44.57 -33.28
CA THR A 20 33.22 -44.97 -31.92
C THR A 20 32.24 -44.01 -31.23
N ALA A 21 32.31 -42.73 -31.52
CA ALA A 21 31.42 -41.72 -30.98
C ALA A 21 29.98 -41.85 -31.54
N ILE A 22 29.84 -42.30 -32.79
CA ILE A 22 28.52 -42.55 -33.40
C ILE A 22 27.76 -43.66 -32.68
N LYS A 23 28.46 -44.65 -32.16
CA LYS A 23 27.85 -45.74 -31.39
C LYS A 23 27.43 -45.27 -30.01
N ALA A 24 28.22 -44.42 -29.37
CA ALA A 24 27.89 -43.80 -28.08
C ALA A 24 26.66 -42.88 -28.14
N ILE A 25 26.42 -42.18 -29.24
CA ILE A 25 25.22 -41.38 -29.46
C ILE A 25 23.95 -42.23 -29.53
N GLY A 26 24.03 -43.38 -30.21
CA GLY A 26 22.89 -44.29 -30.26
C GLY A 26 22.50 -44.84 -28.86
N ASP A 27 23.50 -45.02 -28.00
CA ASP A 27 23.28 -45.50 -26.62
C ASP A 27 22.83 -44.40 -25.67
N LEU A 28 23.01 -43.13 -25.97
CA LEU A 28 22.55 -41.99 -25.19
C LEU A 28 21.11 -41.60 -25.49
N ALA A 29 20.52 -42.07 -26.57
CA ALA A 29 19.15 -41.77 -26.95
C ALA A 29 18.16 -42.68 -26.20
N ASN A 30 17.02 -42.11 -25.86
CA ASN A 30 15.84 -42.80 -25.35
C ASN A 30 15.99 -43.51 -23.97
N LYS A 31 16.59 -42.85 -22.99
CA LYS A 31 16.68 -43.34 -21.61
C LYS A 31 15.47 -42.87 -20.78
N THR A 32 14.93 -43.71 -19.91
CA THR A 32 13.71 -43.48 -19.17
C THR A 32 13.87 -43.46 -17.63
N THR A 33 15.00 -43.91 -17.11
CA THR A 33 15.28 -43.94 -15.68
C THR A 33 16.52 -43.15 -15.30
N VAL A 34 16.57 -42.65 -14.05
CA VAL A 34 17.72 -41.92 -13.52
C VAL A 34 19.00 -42.79 -13.56
N ASN A 35 18.88 -44.10 -13.33
CA ASN A 35 20.02 -45.02 -13.36
C ASN A 35 20.54 -45.26 -14.77
N GLU A 36 19.66 -45.42 -15.76
CA GLU A 36 20.05 -45.53 -17.17
C GLU A 36 20.70 -44.26 -17.66
N TYR A 37 20.15 -43.11 -17.24
CA TYR A 37 20.69 -41.80 -17.49
C TYR A 37 22.12 -41.65 -16.96
N LYS A 38 22.37 -41.95 -15.66
CA LYS A 38 23.72 -41.89 -15.06
C LYS A 38 24.68 -42.83 -15.72
N GLN A 39 24.25 -44.05 -16.03
CA GLN A 39 25.10 -45.04 -16.75
C GLN A 39 25.48 -44.57 -18.15
N SER A 40 24.56 -43.96 -18.87
CA SER A 40 24.81 -43.45 -20.22
C SER A 40 25.82 -42.27 -20.21
N LEU A 41 25.72 -41.37 -19.21
CA LEU A 41 26.70 -40.28 -19.06
C LEU A 41 28.07 -40.81 -18.68
N LYS A 42 28.17 -41.79 -17.80
CA LYS A 42 29.43 -42.48 -17.46
C LYS A 42 30.07 -43.18 -18.71
N TYR A 43 29.25 -43.86 -19.52
CA TYR A 43 29.70 -44.45 -20.76
C TYR A 43 30.21 -43.41 -21.71
N PHE A 44 29.46 -42.30 -21.88
CA PHE A 44 29.88 -41.19 -22.73
C PHE A 44 31.23 -40.60 -22.27
N TYR A 45 31.41 -40.32 -20.97
CA TYR A 45 32.65 -39.84 -20.40
C TYR A 45 33.84 -40.77 -20.77
N GLY A 46 33.64 -42.08 -20.66
CA GLY A 46 34.68 -43.09 -21.02
C GLY A 46 34.96 -43.23 -22.53
N THR A 47 34.17 -42.51 -23.39
CA THR A 47 34.44 -42.47 -24.84
C THR A 47 35.25 -41.21 -25.26
N LEU A 48 35.49 -40.30 -24.34
CA LEU A 48 36.33 -39.13 -24.57
C LEU A 48 37.82 -39.49 -24.40
N ASP A 49 38.68 -38.94 -25.22
CA ASP A 49 40.15 -39.13 -25.08
C ASP A 49 40.67 -38.23 -23.95
N SER A 50 41.29 -38.83 -22.93
CA SER A 50 41.89 -38.14 -21.76
C SER A 50 41.01 -37.05 -21.13
N PRO A 51 39.77 -37.33 -20.83
CA PRO A 51 38.85 -36.31 -20.35
C PRO A 51 39.30 -35.65 -19.01
N GLU A 52 40.06 -36.39 -18.19
CA GLU A 52 40.61 -35.91 -16.94
C GLU A 52 41.65 -34.79 -17.11
N ASP A 53 42.22 -34.61 -18.28
CA ASP A 53 43.21 -33.56 -18.55
C ASP A 53 42.51 -32.21 -18.77
N TYR A 54 41.32 -32.18 -19.32
CA TYR A 54 40.62 -30.98 -19.80
C TYR A 54 39.34 -30.65 -19.05
N LEU A 55 38.66 -31.64 -18.42
CA LEU A 55 37.35 -31.48 -17.79
C LEU A 55 37.48 -31.29 -16.28
N PHE A 56 36.65 -30.44 -15.73
CA PHE A 56 36.52 -30.32 -14.28
C PHE A 56 35.86 -31.56 -13.70
N SER A 57 36.42 -32.09 -12.63
CA SER A 57 35.73 -33.03 -11.73
C SER A 57 34.53 -32.32 -11.07
N THR A 58 33.34 -32.87 -11.22
CA THR A 58 32.16 -32.10 -10.93
C THR A 58 31.34 -32.57 -9.74
N ASN A 59 31.28 -31.70 -8.77
CA ASN A 59 30.16 -31.58 -7.86
C ASN A 59 29.14 -30.53 -8.33
N SER A 60 29.20 -30.03 -9.57
CA SER A 60 28.50 -28.81 -10.00
C SER A 60 27.32 -29.02 -10.93
N PHE A 61 27.04 -30.25 -11.38
CA PHE A 61 25.93 -30.50 -12.31
C PHE A 61 24.53 -30.59 -11.64
N ASN A 62 24.44 -30.48 -10.32
CA ASN A 62 23.18 -30.43 -9.59
C ASN A 62 22.97 -29.11 -8.84
N CYS A 63 23.47 -28.02 -9.40
CA CYS A 63 23.37 -26.70 -8.79
C CYS A 63 22.02 -26.02 -9.03
N ASN A 64 21.48 -25.40 -8.00
CA ASN A 64 20.44 -24.40 -8.09
C ASN A 64 21.00 -23.02 -7.68
N GLU A 65 20.13 -21.99 -7.54
CA GLU A 65 20.56 -20.61 -7.21
C GLU A 65 21.36 -20.48 -5.91
N THR A 66 21.24 -21.43 -4.99
CA THR A 66 21.73 -21.32 -3.62
C THR A 66 22.62 -22.46 -3.16
N SER A 67 22.61 -23.61 -3.82
CA SER A 67 23.39 -24.78 -3.42
C SER A 67 23.68 -25.75 -4.56
N CYS A 68 24.82 -26.46 -4.45
CA CYS A 68 25.20 -27.57 -5.32
C CYS A 68 25.20 -28.86 -4.50
N SER A 69 24.62 -29.93 -5.04
CA SER A 69 24.69 -31.27 -4.44
C SER A 69 25.76 -32.11 -5.16
N GLU A 70 26.44 -33.00 -4.43
CA GLU A 70 27.39 -33.96 -5.02
C GLU A 70 26.67 -34.84 -6.05
N SER A 71 27.27 -35.00 -7.23
CA SER A 71 26.81 -35.89 -8.27
C SER A 71 27.66 -37.15 -8.27
N ASP A 72 27.05 -38.33 -8.47
CA ASP A 72 27.78 -39.59 -8.75
C ASP A 72 28.44 -39.61 -10.14
N LEU A 73 28.13 -38.60 -10.95
CA LEU A 73 28.75 -38.41 -12.27
C LEU A 73 29.98 -37.54 -12.10
N THR A 74 31.06 -37.88 -12.79
CA THR A 74 32.31 -37.14 -12.76
C THR A 74 32.20 -35.86 -13.64
N ASP A 75 32.85 -35.78 -14.73
CA ASP A 75 33.13 -34.54 -15.46
C ASP A 75 32.07 -34.22 -16.54
N VAL A 76 31.03 -35.02 -16.63
CA VAL A 76 29.95 -34.86 -17.62
C VAL A 76 28.59 -34.96 -16.93
N GLY A 77 27.73 -34.00 -17.18
CA GLY A 77 26.36 -33.95 -16.68
C GLY A 77 25.35 -33.64 -17.77
N VAL A 78 24.22 -33.10 -17.38
CA VAL A 78 23.24 -32.49 -18.28
C VAL A 78 22.92 -31.09 -17.82
N LEU A 79 22.38 -30.29 -18.73
CA LEU A 79 21.99 -28.94 -18.47
C LEU A 79 20.97 -28.90 -17.30
N THR A 80 21.16 -28.02 -16.31
CA THR A 80 20.17 -27.79 -15.25
C THR A 80 19.06 -26.88 -15.76
N GLU A 81 17.87 -26.98 -15.13
CA GLU A 81 16.75 -26.06 -15.42
C GLU A 81 17.13 -24.60 -15.16
N TYR A 82 17.91 -24.36 -14.10
CA TYR A 82 18.45 -23.03 -13.79
C TYR A 82 19.30 -22.47 -14.93
N GLU A 83 20.23 -23.26 -15.44
CA GLU A 83 21.11 -22.85 -16.51
C GLU A 83 20.40 -22.67 -17.83
N TYR A 84 19.40 -23.52 -18.13
CA TYR A 84 18.53 -23.36 -19.28
C TYR A 84 17.79 -22.01 -19.25
N ASN A 85 17.23 -21.64 -18.08
CA ASN A 85 16.54 -20.35 -17.91
C ASN A 85 17.51 -19.15 -18.01
N LYS A 86 18.75 -19.29 -17.55
CA LYS A 86 19.79 -18.25 -17.64
C LYS A 86 20.23 -17.92 -19.07
N ILE A 87 20.14 -18.86 -19.98
CA ILE A 87 20.50 -18.65 -21.40
C ILE A 87 19.29 -18.24 -22.26
N GLY A 88 18.13 -17.93 -21.65
CA GLY A 88 16.95 -17.45 -22.34
C GLY A 88 15.79 -18.43 -22.39
N GLY A 89 15.89 -19.60 -21.75
CA GLY A 89 14.78 -20.55 -21.66
C GLY A 89 14.30 -21.02 -23.04
N ILE A 90 12.98 -20.93 -23.27
CA ILE A 90 12.33 -21.39 -24.51
C ILE A 90 12.81 -20.66 -25.78
N ASP A 91 13.28 -19.43 -25.63
CA ASP A 91 13.78 -18.60 -26.74
C ASP A 91 15.27 -18.76 -26.98
N SER A 92 15.95 -19.66 -26.26
CA SER A 92 17.38 -19.85 -26.35
C SER A 92 17.81 -20.63 -27.61
N TYR A 93 19.07 -20.46 -28.00
CA TYR A 93 19.67 -21.17 -29.14
C TYR A 93 19.74 -22.69 -28.95
N ILE A 94 19.57 -23.21 -27.74
CA ILE A 94 19.56 -24.64 -27.43
C ILE A 94 18.15 -25.22 -27.33
N ASN A 95 17.12 -24.45 -27.59
CA ASN A 95 15.74 -24.93 -27.56
C ASN A 95 15.55 -26.02 -28.64
N PRO A 96 15.11 -27.23 -28.31
CA PRO A 96 15.15 -28.37 -29.21
C PRO A 96 13.93 -28.42 -30.14
N TYR A 97 14.20 -28.91 -31.38
CA TYR A 97 13.10 -29.41 -32.22
C TYR A 97 12.54 -30.76 -31.75
N ILE A 98 13.36 -31.52 -31.00
CA ILE A 98 12.98 -32.77 -30.34
C ILE A 98 13.25 -32.62 -28.84
N SER A 99 12.46 -33.26 -27.99
CA SER A 99 12.63 -33.20 -26.53
C SER A 99 13.93 -33.89 -26.09
N PHE A 100 14.55 -33.35 -25.04
CA PHE A 100 15.67 -33.97 -24.33
C PHE A 100 15.61 -33.71 -22.84
N TYR A 101 16.38 -34.44 -22.06
CA TYR A 101 16.40 -34.35 -20.61
C TYR A 101 17.27 -33.21 -20.07
N ILE A 102 16.78 -32.54 -19.05
CA ILE A 102 17.53 -31.56 -18.23
C ILE A 102 17.43 -31.94 -16.76
N ASN A 103 18.36 -31.46 -15.93
CA ASN A 103 18.34 -31.62 -14.49
C ASN A 103 17.66 -30.40 -13.81
N SER A 104 16.62 -30.66 -13.04
CA SER A 104 15.94 -29.67 -12.23
C SER A 104 16.07 -30.06 -10.74
N ASN A 105 17.05 -29.48 -10.05
CA ASN A 105 17.33 -29.72 -8.63
C ASN A 105 17.35 -31.19 -8.21
N GLY A 106 18.13 -31.99 -8.96
CA GLY A 106 18.23 -33.43 -8.70
C GLY A 106 17.09 -34.29 -9.28
N THR A 107 16.10 -33.66 -9.91
CA THR A 107 15.01 -34.36 -10.62
C THR A 107 15.20 -34.19 -12.12
N ILE A 108 15.08 -35.27 -12.86
CA ILE A 108 15.19 -35.23 -14.31
C ILE A 108 13.81 -34.80 -14.89
N LYS A 109 13.81 -33.78 -15.70
CA LYS A 109 12.63 -33.28 -16.42
C LYS A 109 12.87 -33.31 -17.92
N GLU A 110 11.81 -33.37 -18.67
CA GLU A 110 11.84 -33.29 -20.13
C GLU A 110 11.80 -31.81 -20.56
N LEU A 111 12.77 -31.42 -21.41
CA LEU A 111 12.74 -30.16 -22.12
C LEU A 111 12.19 -30.41 -23.53
N THR A 112 11.10 -29.73 -23.84
CA THR A 112 10.44 -29.78 -25.16
C THR A 112 10.53 -28.42 -25.85
N ASN A 113 10.13 -28.35 -27.09
CA ASN A 113 10.04 -27.07 -27.83
C ASN A 113 9.01 -26.08 -27.24
N SER A 114 8.24 -26.46 -26.24
CA SER A 114 7.30 -25.61 -25.51
C SER A 114 7.73 -25.34 -24.05
N GLY A 115 8.96 -25.71 -23.67
CA GLY A 115 9.52 -25.52 -22.35
C GLY A 115 9.70 -26.78 -21.52
N VAL A 116 10.04 -26.60 -20.26
CA VAL A 116 10.30 -27.70 -19.30
C VAL A 116 9.00 -28.32 -18.83
N LYS A 117 8.92 -29.65 -18.88
CA LYS A 117 7.78 -30.43 -18.38
C LYS A 117 8.22 -31.39 -17.27
N ALA A 118 7.28 -31.84 -16.45
CA ALA A 118 7.52 -32.96 -15.55
C ALA A 118 7.80 -34.23 -16.34
N ASP A 119 8.64 -35.10 -15.78
CA ASP A 119 9.04 -36.36 -16.40
C ASP A 119 7.83 -37.24 -16.82
N GLY A 120 7.89 -37.77 -18.01
CA GLY A 120 6.78 -38.60 -18.54
C GLY A 120 7.00 -39.30 -19.85
N GLY A 121 8.17 -39.15 -20.48
CA GLY A 121 8.46 -39.73 -21.80
C GLY A 121 9.86 -40.22 -21.99
N THR A 122 10.11 -40.86 -23.15
CA THR A 122 11.49 -41.16 -23.62
C THR A 122 12.02 -39.99 -24.44
N SER A 123 13.06 -39.33 -23.97
CA SER A 123 13.66 -38.16 -24.61
C SER A 123 15.17 -38.34 -24.82
N GLY A 124 15.72 -37.61 -25.78
CA GLY A 124 17.13 -37.59 -26.05
C GLY A 124 17.98 -37.12 -24.88
N LEU A 125 19.23 -37.57 -24.79
CA LEU A 125 20.17 -37.11 -23.78
C LEU A 125 21.22 -36.21 -24.43
N ARG A 126 21.35 -34.96 -23.92
CA ARG A 126 22.39 -34.01 -24.37
C ARG A 126 23.36 -33.77 -23.22
N PRO A 127 24.55 -34.39 -23.27
CA PRO A 127 25.55 -34.19 -22.23
C PRO A 127 26.12 -32.77 -22.25
N THR A 128 26.45 -32.26 -21.06
CA THR A 128 27.18 -31.02 -20.86
C THR A 128 28.40 -31.25 -19.98
N THR A 129 29.43 -30.45 -20.17
CA THR A 129 30.66 -30.52 -19.39
C THR A 129 31.24 -29.13 -19.16
N TYR A 130 32.15 -29.04 -18.20
CA TYR A 130 32.94 -27.84 -17.92
C TYR A 130 34.38 -28.10 -18.22
N LEU A 131 35.03 -27.24 -19.02
CA LEU A 131 36.46 -27.29 -19.27
C LEU A 131 37.22 -26.66 -18.09
N LYS A 132 38.42 -27.23 -17.79
CA LYS A 132 39.32 -26.66 -16.79
C LYS A 132 39.80 -25.28 -17.23
N GLU A 133 39.97 -24.40 -16.20
CA GLU A 133 40.60 -23.08 -16.45
C GLU A 133 42.02 -23.30 -17.03
N GLY A 134 42.30 -22.65 -18.15
CA GLY A 134 43.58 -22.79 -18.84
C GLY A 134 43.59 -23.85 -19.95
N THR A 135 42.49 -24.60 -20.18
CA THR A 135 42.35 -25.45 -21.37
C THR A 135 42.48 -24.59 -22.63
N VAL A 136 43.44 -24.92 -23.47
CA VAL A 136 43.68 -24.20 -24.73
C VAL A 136 42.67 -24.66 -25.77
N VAL A 137 41.96 -23.70 -26.34
CA VAL A 137 41.02 -23.97 -27.44
C VAL A 137 41.40 -23.13 -28.65
N ILE A 138 41.23 -23.71 -29.83
CA ILE A 138 41.35 -23.02 -31.12
C ILE A 138 39.98 -22.92 -31.77
N GLY A 139 39.75 -21.94 -32.61
CA GLY A 139 38.47 -21.67 -33.25
C GLY A 139 37.79 -20.44 -32.65
N THR A 140 36.77 -19.94 -33.33
CA THR A 140 36.03 -18.74 -32.96
C THR A 140 34.67 -19.05 -32.30
N GLY A 141 34.30 -20.32 -32.18
CA GLY A 141 33.04 -20.79 -31.58
C GLY A 141 31.83 -20.64 -32.50
N THR A 142 32.05 -20.38 -33.77
CA THR A 142 30.98 -20.34 -34.79
C THR A 142 30.68 -21.76 -35.32
N SER A 143 29.57 -21.91 -36.05
CA SER A 143 29.20 -23.19 -36.68
C SER A 143 30.26 -23.68 -37.69
N ASP A 144 30.90 -22.74 -38.32
CA ASP A 144 31.91 -23.01 -39.39
C ASP A 144 33.35 -23.10 -38.85
N ASP A 145 33.57 -22.62 -37.63
CA ASP A 145 34.83 -22.62 -36.91
C ASP A 145 34.58 -22.87 -35.40
N PRO A 146 34.16 -24.09 -35.02
CA PRO A 146 33.87 -24.44 -33.63
C PRO A 146 35.14 -24.48 -32.79
N TYR A 147 34.99 -24.27 -31.46
CA TYR A 147 36.10 -24.44 -30.54
C TYR A 147 36.57 -25.90 -30.52
N ILE A 148 37.86 -26.11 -30.75
CA ILE A 148 38.54 -27.41 -30.67
C ILE A 148 39.55 -27.34 -29.52
N ILE A 149 39.51 -28.31 -28.60
CA ILE A 149 40.54 -28.46 -27.57
C ILE A 149 41.85 -28.85 -28.21
N SER A 150 42.90 -28.06 -27.97
CA SER A 150 44.25 -28.32 -28.51
C SER A 150 45.16 -28.88 -27.42
N ASP A 151 45.77 -30.01 -27.67
CA ASP A 151 46.89 -30.51 -26.89
C ASP A 151 48.19 -29.83 -27.40
N MET A 152 48.83 -29.02 -26.55
CA MET A 152 50.06 -28.30 -26.86
C MET A 152 51.27 -29.23 -27.00
N SER A 153 51.12 -30.51 -26.68
CA SER A 153 52.22 -31.48 -26.84
C SER A 153 52.57 -31.76 -28.30
N ASP A 154 51.67 -31.49 -29.25
CA ASP A 154 51.91 -31.72 -30.69
C ASP A 154 52.59 -30.53 -31.41
N ILE A 155 52.89 -29.43 -30.70
CA ILE A 155 53.71 -28.33 -31.22
C ILE A 155 55.17 -28.58 -30.77
N ASN A 156 55.75 -29.66 -31.19
CA ASN A 156 57.18 -29.86 -31.12
C ASN A 156 57.84 -29.06 -32.24
N PHE A 157 58.33 -27.85 -31.96
CA PHE A 157 59.35 -27.21 -32.71
C PHE A 157 60.65 -28.02 -32.50
N GLU A 158 60.78 -29.10 -33.18
CA GLU A 158 62.11 -29.68 -33.37
C GLU A 158 62.97 -28.63 -34.08
N GLY A 159 63.81 -27.97 -33.27
CA GLY A 159 64.88 -27.15 -33.81
C GLY A 159 65.64 -27.95 -34.82
N PHE A 160 65.80 -27.42 -36.04
CA PHE A 160 66.66 -28.03 -37.03
C PHE A 160 68.07 -28.22 -36.46
N THR A 161 68.37 -29.39 -35.95
CA THR A 161 69.70 -29.83 -35.70
C THR A 161 70.31 -30.17 -37.07
N LEU A 162 70.98 -29.20 -37.65
CA LEU A 162 71.91 -29.53 -38.72
C LEU A 162 72.97 -30.45 -38.16
N ASN A 163 72.84 -31.75 -38.43
CA ASN A 163 73.86 -32.74 -38.14
C ASN A 163 75.13 -32.44 -38.88
N GLY A 164 76.13 -32.01 -38.16
CA GLY A 164 77.56 -32.24 -38.46
C GLY A 164 78.17 -31.33 -39.47
N GLN A 165 78.93 -30.58 -39.03
CA GLN A 165 80.13 -29.83 -39.42
C GLN A 165 79.93 -28.34 -39.22
N GLN A 166 80.42 -27.87 -38.08
CA GLN A 166 80.66 -26.46 -37.84
C GLN A 166 81.76 -26.03 -38.85
N THR A 167 81.36 -25.21 -39.78
CA THR A 167 82.24 -24.52 -40.71
C THR A 167 82.48 -23.09 -40.24
N GLY A 168 82.73 -22.88 -39.00
CA GLY A 168 83.06 -21.57 -38.41
C GLY A 168 84.49 -21.46 -38.04
N MET A 169 85.25 -20.43 -38.48
CA MET A 169 86.53 -20.06 -37.90
C MET A 169 86.37 -19.29 -36.64
N GLN A 170 87.00 -19.78 -35.54
CA GLN A 170 87.00 -19.03 -34.26
C GLN A 170 88.10 -17.97 -34.28
N TYR A 171 87.71 -16.70 -33.93
CA TYR A 171 88.67 -15.58 -33.85
C TYR A 171 88.73 -15.04 -32.41
N ASP A 172 89.53 -15.71 -31.58
CA ASP A 172 89.59 -15.34 -30.14
C ASP A 172 90.29 -13.99 -29.88
N TYR A 173 91.12 -13.52 -30.85
CA TYR A 173 91.97 -12.36 -30.56
C TYR A 173 91.35 -10.99 -30.85
N LEU A 174 90.35 -10.83 -31.64
CA LEU A 174 89.83 -9.54 -32.10
C LEU A 174 88.56 -9.07 -31.31
N LEU A 175 88.04 -9.90 -30.47
CA LEU A 175 86.74 -9.58 -29.74
C LEU A 175 86.97 -8.80 -28.46
N GLU A 176 88.18 -8.65 -27.97
CA GLU A 176 88.38 -7.93 -26.71
C GLU A 176 88.03 -6.43 -26.77
N ASN A 177 88.11 -5.80 -27.94
CA ASN A 177 87.95 -4.35 -28.05
C ASN A 177 86.94 -3.86 -29.11
N ASN A 178 86.54 -4.68 -30.08
CA ASN A 178 85.57 -4.31 -31.14
C ASN A 178 84.50 -5.38 -31.32
N VAL A 179 83.35 -4.99 -31.89
CA VAL A 179 82.30 -5.91 -32.30
C VAL A 179 82.28 -6.09 -33.82
N VAL A 180 82.00 -7.29 -34.29
CA VAL A 180 81.85 -7.55 -35.69
C VAL A 180 80.63 -6.80 -36.25
N ARG A 181 80.86 -6.00 -37.30
CA ARG A 181 79.74 -5.28 -37.95
C ARG A 181 78.99 -6.19 -38.92
N ASP A 182 79.75 -6.86 -39.77
CA ASP A 182 79.29 -7.77 -40.79
C ASP A 182 80.38 -8.69 -41.25
N VAL A 183 80.03 -9.77 -41.93
CA VAL A 183 80.94 -10.59 -42.65
C VAL A 183 80.61 -10.48 -44.14
N THR A 184 81.58 -10.05 -44.95
CA THR A 184 81.40 -9.84 -46.40
C THR A 184 82.25 -10.74 -47.15
N CYS A 185 81.73 -11.57 -48.07
CA CYS A 185 82.46 -12.49 -48.91
C CYS A 185 82.58 -11.93 -50.37
N GLN A 186 83.77 -11.97 -50.96
CA GLN A 186 84.12 -11.31 -52.25
C GLN A 186 83.34 -11.83 -53.45
N LYS A 187 82.93 -13.09 -53.40
CA LYS A 187 82.12 -13.71 -54.47
C LYS A 187 80.64 -13.86 -54.09
N GLY A 188 80.23 -13.37 -52.88
CA GLY A 188 78.85 -13.35 -52.46
C GLY A 188 78.39 -14.60 -51.71
N THR A 189 79.26 -15.44 -51.16
CA THR A 189 78.85 -16.49 -50.21
C THR A 189 78.12 -15.85 -49.04
N PRO A 190 76.88 -16.25 -48.71
CA PRO A 190 76.22 -15.77 -47.55
C PRO A 190 76.91 -16.18 -46.26
N ALA A 191 77.40 -15.20 -45.52
CA ALA A 191 78.11 -15.43 -44.26
C ALA A 191 77.61 -14.46 -43.18
N THR A 192 77.51 -14.99 -42.00
CA THR A 192 77.08 -14.18 -40.82
C THR A 192 78.06 -14.51 -39.68
N TRP A 193 78.19 -13.53 -38.75
CA TRP A 193 78.94 -13.74 -37.54
C TRP A 193 78.03 -14.25 -36.42
N ASP A 194 78.39 -15.38 -35.83
CA ASP A 194 77.70 -15.88 -34.61
C ASP A 194 78.52 -15.45 -33.38
N TYR A 195 77.90 -14.57 -32.61
CA TYR A 195 78.47 -14.05 -31.36
C TYR A 195 78.43 -15.06 -30.21
N GLU A 196 77.60 -16.10 -30.27
CA GLU A 196 77.51 -17.12 -29.21
C GLU A 196 78.65 -18.08 -29.29
N THR A 197 79.02 -18.48 -30.50
CA THR A 197 80.09 -19.37 -30.75
C THR A 197 81.42 -18.67 -31.16
N ASN A 198 81.35 -17.32 -31.29
CA ASN A 198 82.46 -16.53 -31.86
C ASN A 198 82.95 -17.06 -33.16
N SER A 199 82.10 -17.42 -34.07
CA SER A 199 82.42 -18.06 -35.32
C SER A 199 81.63 -17.47 -36.49
N ILE A 200 82.21 -17.68 -37.73
CA ILE A 200 81.51 -17.34 -38.97
C ILE A 200 80.56 -18.48 -39.29
N ASN A 201 79.31 -18.24 -39.51
CA ASN A 201 78.29 -19.17 -40.00
C ASN A 201 78.20 -19.02 -41.48
N ILE A 202 78.50 -20.12 -42.23
CA ILE A 202 78.34 -20.19 -43.68
C ILE A 202 77.51 -21.44 -43.98
N ASN A 203 76.49 -21.31 -44.78
CA ASN A 203 75.69 -22.45 -45.25
C ASN A 203 76.56 -23.26 -46.21
N PRO A 204 76.93 -24.50 -45.91
CA PRO A 204 77.77 -25.32 -46.77
C PRO A 204 77.24 -25.54 -48.19
N LYS A 205 75.95 -25.41 -48.38
CA LYS A 205 75.28 -25.57 -49.69
C LYS A 205 75.35 -24.33 -50.56
N GLU A 206 75.73 -23.21 -49.99
CA GLU A 206 75.78 -21.91 -50.68
C GLU A 206 77.21 -21.35 -50.81
N VAL A 207 78.22 -22.13 -50.43
CA VAL A 207 79.61 -21.73 -50.50
C VAL A 207 80.04 -21.67 -51.96
N ILE A 208 80.52 -20.48 -52.35
CA ILE A 208 81.15 -20.31 -53.69
C ILE A 208 82.60 -20.67 -53.58
N TYR A 209 83.03 -21.62 -54.36
CA TYR A 209 84.43 -22.16 -54.32
C TYR A 209 85.47 -21.04 -54.48
N GLY A 210 86.39 -20.97 -53.51
CA GLY A 210 87.51 -20.03 -53.52
C GLY A 210 87.06 -18.59 -53.17
N ASP A 211 85.90 -18.37 -52.52
CA ASP A 211 85.54 -17.11 -51.99
C ASP A 211 86.29 -16.75 -50.71
N CYS A 212 86.55 -15.44 -50.49
CA CYS A 212 87.23 -14.92 -49.34
C CYS A 212 86.30 -13.97 -48.61
N CYS A 213 86.14 -14.21 -47.32
CA CYS A 213 85.30 -13.39 -46.49
C CYS A 213 86.09 -12.45 -45.58
N THR A 214 85.70 -11.20 -45.51
CA THR A 214 86.29 -10.18 -44.64
C THR A 214 85.37 -9.91 -43.48
N ILE A 215 85.85 -9.91 -42.23
CA ILE A 215 85.17 -9.53 -41.03
C ILE A 215 85.36 -8.04 -40.82
N ASN A 216 84.28 -7.30 -40.85
CA ASN A 216 84.29 -5.86 -40.63
C ASN A 216 83.94 -5.55 -39.18
N PHE A 217 84.67 -4.67 -38.50
CA PHE A 217 84.52 -4.31 -37.15
C PHE A 217 83.86 -2.91 -36.98
N LYS A 218 83.23 -2.66 -35.87
CA LYS A 218 82.72 -1.37 -35.47
C LYS A 218 82.99 -1.20 -33.93
N ASP A 219 82.91 0.06 -33.46
CA ASP A 219 83.20 0.44 -32.05
C ASP A 219 82.29 -0.15 -31.00
N GLY A 220 81.31 -0.91 -31.41
CA GLY A 220 80.41 -1.56 -30.57
C GLY A 220 78.91 -1.50 -31.06
N PHE A 221 78.01 -2.09 -30.28
CA PHE A 221 76.62 -2.05 -30.56
C PHE A 221 76.05 -0.77 -29.86
N ALA A 222 75.54 0.12 -30.67
CA ALA A 222 74.96 1.39 -30.12
C ALA A 222 73.56 1.13 -29.52
N VAL A 223 73.38 1.62 -28.35
CA VAL A 223 72.08 1.66 -27.65
C VAL A 223 71.71 3.10 -27.42
N SER A 224 70.64 3.54 -28.02
CA SER A 224 70.07 4.87 -27.78
C SER A 224 68.81 4.71 -26.89
N LEU A 225 68.68 5.52 -25.85
CA LEU A 225 67.63 5.48 -24.89
C LEU A 225 66.82 6.80 -24.91
N SER A 226 65.51 6.66 -24.92
CA SER A 226 64.54 7.73 -24.76
C SER A 226 63.62 7.40 -23.62
N ALA A 227 63.28 8.40 -22.84
CA ALA A 227 62.24 8.31 -21.82
C ALA A 227 60.93 9.03 -22.24
N GLY A 228 60.86 9.44 -23.52
CA GLY A 228 59.66 10.13 -24.06
C GLY A 228 59.25 11.36 -23.24
N THR A 229 57.96 11.49 -23.02
CA THR A 229 57.38 12.58 -22.21
C THR A 229 57.29 12.23 -20.73
N THR A 230 57.66 11.01 -20.33
CA THR A 230 57.46 10.53 -18.94
C THR A 230 58.68 10.74 -18.07
N GLY A 231 59.84 11.03 -18.66
CA GLY A 231 61.08 11.28 -17.90
C GLY A 231 62.16 11.87 -18.78
N VAL A 232 63.33 11.97 -18.19
CA VAL A 232 64.53 12.50 -18.82
C VAL A 232 65.66 11.45 -18.72
N VAL A 233 66.35 11.22 -19.83
CA VAL A 233 67.63 10.49 -19.85
C VAL A 233 68.73 11.48 -19.81
N SER A 234 69.63 11.37 -18.82
CA SER A 234 70.83 12.21 -18.72
C SER A 234 71.78 11.92 -19.84
N ALA A 235 72.37 12.97 -20.42
CA ALA A 235 73.36 12.80 -21.52
C ALA A 235 74.59 12.00 -21.02
N PRO A 236 75.12 11.16 -21.88
CA PRO A 236 74.75 10.90 -23.27
C PRO A 236 73.61 9.90 -23.37
N VAL A 237 72.61 10.19 -24.26
CA VAL A 237 71.44 9.32 -24.52
C VAL A 237 71.71 8.16 -25.41
N SER A 238 72.89 8.10 -26.00
CA SER A 238 73.38 6.99 -26.84
C SER A 238 74.78 6.57 -26.35
N LYS A 239 74.92 5.26 -26.14
CA LYS A 239 76.21 4.67 -25.72
C LYS A 239 76.49 3.40 -26.52
N THR A 240 77.72 2.99 -26.59
CA THR A 240 78.15 1.76 -27.31
C THR A 240 78.62 0.73 -26.33
N SER A 241 78.39 -0.55 -26.65
CA SER A 241 78.81 -1.68 -25.82
C SER A 241 79.41 -2.78 -26.72
N LYS A 242 80.26 -3.56 -26.11
CA LYS A 242 80.74 -4.82 -26.71
C LYS A 242 79.60 -5.82 -26.81
N TYR A 243 79.74 -6.87 -27.59
CA TYR A 243 78.78 -7.97 -27.59
C TYR A 243 78.54 -8.55 -26.17
N ASN A 244 77.36 -8.80 -25.87
CA ASN A 244 76.90 -9.26 -24.55
C ASN A 244 77.30 -8.36 -23.35
N GLY A 245 77.72 -7.12 -23.62
CA GLY A 245 78.09 -6.13 -22.57
C GLY A 245 76.96 -5.49 -21.94
N THR A 246 77.23 -4.60 -20.97
CA THR A 246 76.26 -3.88 -20.13
C THR A 246 76.47 -2.40 -20.26
N LEU A 247 75.36 -1.65 -20.37
CA LEU A 247 75.35 -0.19 -20.35
C LEU A 247 74.42 0.30 -19.25
N THR A 248 74.78 1.42 -18.69
CA THR A 248 73.98 2.11 -17.68
C THR A 248 73.56 3.51 -18.18
N PHE A 249 72.34 3.90 -17.94
CA PHE A 249 71.81 5.25 -18.22
C PHE A 249 71.22 5.82 -16.94
N ASN A 250 71.49 7.08 -16.68
CA ASN A 250 70.78 7.77 -15.61
C ASN A 250 69.48 8.31 -16.16
N VAL A 251 68.42 7.98 -15.51
CA VAL A 251 67.04 8.33 -15.90
C VAL A 251 66.32 8.93 -14.75
N THR A 252 65.48 9.93 -14.97
CA THR A 252 64.74 10.62 -13.92
C THR A 252 63.29 10.78 -14.40
N PRO A 253 62.31 10.35 -13.61
CA PRO A 253 60.91 10.54 -13.97
C PRO A 253 60.56 12.03 -13.94
N ASN A 254 59.72 12.49 -14.82
CA ASN A 254 59.13 13.82 -14.75
C ASN A 254 58.16 13.95 -13.58
N PRO A 255 57.82 15.14 -13.09
CA PRO A 255 56.83 15.33 -12.07
C PRO A 255 55.50 14.64 -12.41
N GLY A 256 54.97 13.86 -11.50
CA GLY A 256 53.74 13.06 -11.70
C GLY A 256 53.99 11.65 -12.22
N TYR A 257 55.26 11.23 -12.24
CA TYR A 257 55.65 9.85 -12.55
C TYR A 257 56.50 9.26 -11.42
N THR A 258 56.31 7.98 -11.18
CA THR A 258 57.09 7.23 -10.17
C THR A 258 58.39 6.76 -10.78
N ASN A 259 59.36 6.40 -9.95
CA ASN A 259 60.59 5.80 -10.37
C ASN A 259 60.44 4.28 -10.62
N GLU A 260 59.35 3.92 -11.27
CA GLU A 260 59.05 2.56 -11.79
C GLU A 260 58.77 2.64 -13.29
N LEU A 261 59.19 1.62 -14.04
CA LEU A 261 58.93 1.58 -15.48
C LEU A 261 57.59 0.92 -15.78
N GLU A 262 56.79 1.55 -16.62
CA GLU A 262 55.59 1.00 -17.25
C GLU A 262 55.95 0.25 -18.52
N GLU A 263 56.83 0.80 -19.33
CA GLU A 263 57.37 0.20 -20.54
C GLU A 263 58.89 0.25 -20.55
N ASN A 264 59.51 -0.81 -21.07
CA ASN A 264 60.92 -0.91 -21.23
C ASN A 264 61.24 -1.83 -22.44
N THR A 265 61.47 -1.23 -23.60
CA THR A 265 61.66 -1.97 -24.85
C THR A 265 63.02 -2.67 -24.94
N CYS A 266 63.93 -2.40 -23.99
CA CYS A 266 65.23 -2.98 -23.96
C CYS A 266 65.50 -4.04 -22.89
N ALA A 267 64.45 -4.39 -22.15
CA ALA A 267 64.56 -5.35 -21.06
C ALA A 267 65.63 -5.00 -20.01
N GLY A 268 65.94 -3.70 -19.86
CA GLY A 268 66.87 -3.21 -18.82
C GLY A 268 66.26 -3.26 -17.42
N SER A 269 67.06 -3.37 -16.40
CA SER A 269 66.63 -3.27 -15.00
C SER A 269 66.89 -1.88 -14.46
N LEU A 270 65.88 -1.26 -13.87
CA LEU A 270 65.99 0.03 -13.16
C LEU A 270 66.25 -0.21 -11.69
N ASN A 271 67.34 0.41 -11.18
CA ASN A 271 67.62 0.43 -9.75
C ASN A 271 67.94 1.87 -9.33
N GLY A 272 67.06 2.47 -8.53
CA GLY A 272 67.11 3.91 -8.31
C GLY A 272 67.04 4.63 -9.68
N ASP A 273 67.84 5.61 -9.91
CA ASP A 273 67.86 6.42 -11.13
C ASP A 273 68.77 5.82 -12.23
N VAL A 274 69.21 4.57 -12.10
CA VAL A 274 70.13 3.94 -13.01
C VAL A 274 69.42 2.78 -13.72
N LEU A 275 69.20 2.93 -15.06
CA LEU A 275 68.71 1.87 -15.91
C LEU A 275 69.97 1.09 -16.40
N THR A 276 70.00 -0.20 -16.15
CA THR A 276 71.03 -1.10 -16.58
C THR A 276 70.51 -2.02 -17.70
N ILE A 277 71.11 -1.98 -18.86
CA ILE A 277 70.82 -2.83 -20.02
C ILE A 277 71.98 -3.79 -20.21
N SER A 278 71.72 -5.06 -20.05
CA SER A 278 72.77 -6.13 -20.20
C SER A 278 72.45 -7.02 -21.38
N GLY A 279 73.47 -7.82 -21.82
CA GLY A 279 73.28 -8.77 -22.86
C GLY A 279 73.10 -8.12 -24.24
N ILE A 280 73.82 -7.04 -24.54
CA ILE A 280 73.70 -6.26 -25.78
C ILE A 280 74.34 -7.01 -26.89
N LYS A 281 73.56 -7.48 -27.87
CA LYS A 281 74.02 -8.29 -29.00
C LYS A 281 73.87 -7.58 -30.36
N ASP A 282 73.13 -6.44 -30.39
CA ASP A 282 72.87 -5.68 -31.61
C ASP A 282 72.65 -4.19 -31.29
N ASN A 283 72.55 -3.34 -32.30
CA ASN A 283 72.16 -1.96 -32.17
C ASN A 283 70.67 -1.88 -31.72
N LYS A 284 70.38 -1.08 -30.70
CA LYS A 284 69.06 -0.93 -30.17
C LYS A 284 68.65 0.53 -30.01
N ILE A 285 67.40 0.81 -30.38
CA ILE A 285 66.77 2.02 -30.03
C ILE A 285 65.76 1.66 -28.92
N CYS A 286 66.02 2.13 -27.78
CA CYS A 286 65.27 1.80 -26.58
C CYS A 286 64.32 2.94 -26.18
N GLU A 287 63.16 2.61 -25.76
CA GLU A 287 62.24 3.53 -25.14
C GLU A 287 61.84 2.99 -23.78
N ILE A 288 61.84 3.86 -22.79
CA ILE A 288 61.28 3.57 -21.51
C ILE A 288 60.14 4.57 -21.24
N LYS A 289 59.17 4.13 -20.49
CA LYS A 289 58.15 5.01 -19.93
C LYS A 289 58.03 4.77 -18.45
N PHE A 290 58.07 5.86 -17.70
CA PHE A 290 57.86 5.80 -16.28
C PHE A 290 56.36 5.66 -16.00
N LYS A 291 56.04 4.94 -14.96
CA LYS A 291 54.70 4.72 -14.48
C LYS A 291 54.17 6.00 -13.86
N LYS A 292 52.96 6.38 -14.17
CA LYS A 292 52.32 7.54 -13.60
C LYS A 292 52.12 7.37 -12.10
N GLU A 293 52.31 8.45 -11.37
CA GLU A 293 51.89 8.50 -9.98
C GLU A 293 50.41 8.26 -9.87
N THR A 294 50.02 7.55 -8.82
CA THR A 294 48.63 7.30 -8.54
C THR A 294 48.24 7.93 -7.21
N TYR A 295 47.06 8.52 -7.18
CA TYR A 295 46.46 9.13 -6.01
C TYR A 295 45.20 8.40 -5.67
N THR A 296 44.77 8.52 -4.41
CA THR A 296 43.48 7.97 -3.99
C THR A 296 42.39 8.95 -4.31
N LEU A 297 41.42 8.52 -5.08
CA LEU A 297 40.13 9.18 -5.24
C LEU A 297 39.15 8.58 -4.25
N THR A 298 38.70 9.38 -3.31
CA THR A 298 37.60 9.02 -2.41
C THR A 298 36.29 9.49 -3.01
N LEU A 299 35.36 8.60 -3.14
CA LEU A 299 34.00 8.83 -3.59
C LEU A 299 33.10 8.80 -2.38
N ASP A 300 32.52 9.95 -2.02
CA ASP A 300 31.56 10.11 -0.93
C ASP A 300 30.15 10.08 -1.52
N ALA A 301 29.36 9.13 -1.12
CA ALA A 301 28.01 8.98 -1.64
C ALA A 301 27.03 10.12 -1.27
N GLY A 302 27.48 11.11 -0.45
CA GLY A 302 26.70 12.33 -0.18
C GLY A 302 25.33 12.04 0.44
N GLY A 303 25.25 11.12 1.38
CA GLY A 303 23.99 10.61 1.94
C GLY A 303 23.44 9.36 1.24
N GLY A 304 24.04 8.92 0.12
CA GLY A 304 23.77 7.63 -0.49
C GLY A 304 24.70 6.52 0.02
N TYR A 305 24.69 5.41 -0.66
CA TYR A 305 25.53 4.23 -0.38
C TYR A 305 25.96 3.49 -1.66
N PHE A 306 27.00 2.72 -1.53
CA PHE A 306 27.48 1.76 -2.54
C PHE A 306 27.15 0.34 -2.06
N GLY A 307 27.01 -0.59 -2.98
CA GLY A 307 26.74 -1.99 -2.70
C GLY A 307 25.37 -2.43 -3.18
N ASN A 308 25.06 -3.70 -2.92
CA ASN A 308 23.81 -4.32 -3.32
C ASN A 308 23.08 -4.85 -2.08
N PRO A 309 22.30 -4.01 -1.42
CA PRO A 309 21.49 -4.41 -0.27
C PRO A 309 20.30 -5.25 -0.70
N THR A 310 19.87 -6.16 0.17
CA THR A 310 18.56 -6.81 0.10
C THR A 310 17.69 -6.16 1.15
N GLU A 311 16.59 -5.57 0.73
CA GLU A 311 15.65 -4.94 1.63
C GLU A 311 14.93 -6.00 2.47
N ILE A 312 14.83 -5.72 3.77
CA ILE A 312 14.01 -6.50 4.68
C ILE A 312 12.69 -5.76 4.77
N ASP A 313 11.64 -6.29 4.12
CA ASP A 313 10.29 -5.73 4.19
C ASP A 313 9.71 -5.99 5.59
N ASP A 314 9.81 -5.00 6.45
CA ASP A 314 9.33 -5.02 7.83
C ASP A 314 8.38 -3.87 8.17
N GLY A 315 7.95 -3.10 7.16
CA GLY A 315 7.00 -1.99 7.29
C GLY A 315 7.57 -0.75 7.95
N PHE A 316 8.84 -0.45 7.74
CA PHE A 316 9.51 0.78 8.20
C PHE A 316 9.04 2.07 7.49
N ASP A 317 8.04 2.01 6.67
CA ASP A 317 7.61 3.12 5.78
C ASP A 317 6.96 4.32 6.49
N ASP A 318 6.63 4.21 7.78
CA ASP A 318 5.87 5.26 8.46
C ASP A 318 6.74 6.46 8.78
N ALA A 319 6.29 7.65 8.38
CA ALA A 319 6.88 8.91 8.81
C ALA A 319 6.68 9.13 10.30
N VAL A 320 7.71 9.57 10.99
CA VAL A 320 7.69 9.82 12.44
C VAL A 320 8.11 11.24 12.74
N ALA A 321 7.32 11.96 13.57
CA ALA A 321 7.75 13.20 14.21
C ALA A 321 8.03 12.94 15.68
N LEU A 322 9.22 13.29 16.11
CA LEU A 322 9.63 13.22 17.50
C LEU A 322 9.52 14.59 18.12
N THR A 323 8.49 14.78 18.94
CA THR A 323 8.33 16.01 19.73
C THR A 323 9.06 15.92 21.05
N LYS A 324 9.50 17.07 21.57
CA LYS A 324 10.10 17.18 22.89
C LYS A 324 9.17 16.69 24.00
N GLY A 325 9.75 16.05 25.00
CA GLY A 325 9.06 15.72 26.26
C GLY A 325 8.23 14.47 26.24
N THR A 326 8.12 13.76 25.13
CA THR A 326 7.69 12.37 25.16
C THR A 326 8.78 11.57 25.86
N SER A 327 8.49 11.17 27.08
CA SER A 327 9.46 10.58 28.01
C SER A 327 9.86 9.14 27.64
N TYR A 328 9.62 8.71 26.42
CA TYR A 328 10.04 7.41 25.92
C TYR A 328 10.28 7.44 24.41
N PRO A 329 11.24 6.65 23.94
CA PRO A 329 11.41 6.43 22.52
C PRO A 329 10.09 6.01 21.94
N LEU A 330 9.63 6.68 20.93
CA LEU A 330 8.66 6.11 20.04
C LEU A 330 9.33 4.89 19.42
N ALA A 331 9.20 3.75 20.12
CA ALA A 331 9.45 2.49 19.47
C ALA A 331 8.59 2.50 18.21
N THR A 332 9.20 2.50 17.07
CA THR A 332 8.50 2.24 15.81
C THR A 332 8.03 0.78 15.78
N GLY A 333 7.84 0.23 16.93
CA GLY A 333 7.00 -0.89 17.34
C GLY A 333 7.22 -2.22 16.67
N ARG A 334 8.21 -2.40 15.82
CA ARG A 334 8.45 -3.69 15.19
C ARG A 334 9.68 -4.37 15.72
N THR A 335 9.48 -5.57 16.22
CA THR A 335 10.53 -6.52 16.53
C THR A 335 11.01 -7.12 15.22
N LEU A 336 12.28 -6.90 14.89
CA LEU A 336 12.93 -7.42 13.70
C LEU A 336 13.60 -8.75 14.00
N SER A 337 13.44 -9.72 13.11
CA SER A 337 14.22 -10.96 13.16
C SER A 337 15.52 -10.76 12.40
N LEU A 338 16.62 -10.55 13.11
CA LEU A 338 17.94 -10.43 12.50
C LEU A 338 18.66 -11.78 12.51
N LYS A 339 19.36 -12.08 11.42
CA LYS A 339 20.26 -13.24 11.33
C LYS A 339 21.55 -12.92 12.11
N GLN A 340 22.06 -13.92 12.80
CA GLN A 340 23.31 -13.81 13.55
C GLN A 340 24.51 -13.56 12.61
N ASN A 341 25.51 -12.80 13.06
CA ASN A 341 26.75 -12.50 12.33
C ASN A 341 26.53 -11.92 10.93
N THR A 342 25.47 -11.17 10.75
CA THR A 342 25.09 -10.62 9.47
C THR A 342 25.26 -9.10 9.49
N LYS A 343 25.75 -8.53 8.39
CA LYS A 343 25.84 -7.07 8.23
C LYS A 343 24.52 -6.52 7.73
N TYR A 344 24.12 -5.45 8.34
CA TYR A 344 22.91 -4.69 8.02
C TYR A 344 23.24 -3.23 7.76
N MET A 345 22.37 -2.56 7.01
CA MET A 345 22.38 -1.12 6.88
C MET A 345 20.99 -0.57 7.17
N LEU A 346 20.89 0.29 8.17
CA LEU A 346 19.72 1.12 8.43
C LEU A 346 19.90 2.43 7.67
N SER A 347 18.94 2.75 6.81
CA SER A 347 18.88 4.00 6.07
C SER A 347 17.61 4.76 6.45
N TYR A 348 17.71 6.05 6.71
CA TYR A 348 16.55 6.91 6.90
C TYR A 348 16.89 8.37 6.56
N ASP A 349 15.88 9.11 6.13
CA ASP A 349 15.99 10.55 5.97
C ASP A 349 15.48 11.27 7.22
N TYR A 350 16.15 12.33 7.60
CA TYR A 350 15.80 13.13 8.77
C TYR A 350 15.95 14.63 8.51
N LYS A 351 15.17 15.40 9.23
CA LYS A 351 15.23 16.87 9.28
C LYS A 351 14.82 17.32 10.69
N SER A 352 15.30 18.44 11.15
CA SER A 352 14.88 19.06 12.40
C SER A 352 14.43 20.50 12.19
N ASP A 353 13.60 21.02 13.10
CA ASP A 353 13.19 22.42 13.07
C ASP A 353 14.33 23.37 13.37
N SER A 354 15.40 22.92 14.05
CA SER A 354 16.60 23.68 14.31
C SER A 354 17.87 22.82 14.35
N THR A 355 19.05 23.45 14.23
CA THR A 355 20.35 22.77 14.34
C THR A 355 20.81 22.53 15.79
N ASN A 356 20.03 22.99 16.76
CA ASN A 356 20.37 22.90 18.18
C ASN A 356 19.73 21.72 18.89
N ILE A 357 19.12 20.79 18.14
CA ILE A 357 18.50 19.60 18.68
C ILE A 357 19.51 18.47 18.70
N MET A 358 19.56 17.73 19.79
CA MET A 358 20.23 16.44 19.88
C MET A 358 19.16 15.32 19.75
N PHE A 359 19.45 14.34 18.92
CA PHE A 359 18.66 13.12 18.85
C PHE A 359 19.58 11.93 18.56
N ASN A 360 19.10 10.74 18.85
CA ASN A 360 19.85 9.53 18.58
C ASN A 360 18.97 8.41 18.02
N THR A 361 19.63 7.40 17.48
CA THR A 361 19.05 6.14 17.02
C THR A 361 19.81 5.01 17.66
N ASP A 362 19.12 4.04 18.23
CA ASP A 362 19.73 2.83 18.77
C ASP A 362 18.98 1.57 18.34
N LEU A 363 19.59 0.42 18.59
CA LEU A 363 18.98 -0.90 18.47
C LEU A 363 18.85 -1.54 19.85
N PHE A 364 17.65 -1.97 20.18
CA PHE A 364 17.39 -2.70 21.41
C PHE A 364 17.31 -4.21 21.14
N PRO A 365 17.89 -5.09 21.96
CA PRO A 365 18.64 -4.82 23.20
C PRO A 365 20.02 -4.20 22.94
N ASP A 366 20.49 -3.40 23.88
CA ASP A 366 21.63 -2.46 23.86
C ASP A 366 23.02 -3.09 23.58
N THR A 367 23.14 -3.87 22.53
CA THR A 367 24.42 -4.48 22.13
C THR A 367 25.15 -3.71 21.04
N LEU A 368 24.52 -2.70 20.48
CA LEU A 368 25.09 -1.83 19.45
C LEU A 368 25.13 -0.38 19.93
N PRO A 369 26.16 0.40 19.53
CA PRO A 369 26.31 1.77 19.97
C PRO A 369 25.17 2.65 19.45
N GLU A 370 24.73 3.58 20.30
CA GLU A 370 23.85 4.66 19.88
C GLU A 370 24.52 5.54 18.82
N ILE A 371 23.73 6.04 17.89
CA ILE A 371 24.19 6.98 16.87
C ILE A 371 23.51 8.32 17.09
N TYR A 372 24.32 9.37 17.12
CA TYR A 372 23.89 10.76 17.26
C TYR A 372 24.06 11.52 15.93
N PRO A 373 23.08 11.49 15.02
CA PRO A 373 23.14 12.30 13.82
C PRO A 373 23.16 13.78 14.17
N THR A 374 23.94 14.57 13.44
CA THR A 374 23.92 16.03 13.61
C THR A 374 22.60 16.60 13.10
N ALA A 375 21.85 17.29 13.93
CA ALA A 375 20.60 17.93 13.56
C ALA A 375 20.78 18.92 12.40
N LYS A 376 19.88 18.87 11.43
CA LYS A 376 19.89 19.71 10.22
C LYS A 376 18.47 20.18 9.91
N THR A 377 18.34 21.43 9.49
CA THR A 377 17.08 22.00 9.03
C THR A 377 16.72 21.55 7.62
N GLU A 378 17.71 21.08 6.87
CA GLU A 378 17.54 20.47 5.56
C GLU A 378 17.48 18.95 5.68
N TRP A 379 16.76 18.30 4.79
CA TRP A 379 16.71 16.85 4.76
C TRP A 379 18.07 16.23 4.49
N GLN A 380 18.45 15.30 5.36
CA GLN A 380 19.68 14.51 5.30
C GLN A 380 19.33 13.03 5.30
N THR A 381 20.24 12.21 4.76
CA THR A 381 20.12 10.76 4.89
C THR A 381 21.20 10.23 5.83
N MET A 382 20.77 9.42 6.77
CA MET A 382 21.64 8.61 7.61
C MET A 382 21.69 7.19 7.04
N ASN A 383 22.92 6.69 6.84
CA ASN A 383 23.16 5.29 6.50
C ASN A 383 24.04 4.67 7.58
N TRP A 384 23.46 3.87 8.42
CA TRP A 384 24.15 3.19 9.51
C TRP A 384 24.41 1.74 9.16
N VAL A 385 25.67 1.40 8.92
CA VAL A 385 26.11 0.02 8.68
C VAL A 385 26.55 -0.61 10.00
N PHE A 386 25.94 -1.70 10.40
CA PHE A 386 26.23 -2.43 11.62
C PHE A 386 26.25 -3.94 11.39
N SER A 387 26.79 -4.68 12.35
CA SER A 387 26.79 -6.15 12.32
C SER A 387 26.01 -6.67 13.51
N SER A 388 25.13 -7.64 13.28
CA SER A 388 24.49 -8.38 14.36
C SER A 388 25.55 -9.16 15.13
N SER A 389 25.51 -9.06 16.47
CA SER A 389 26.50 -9.72 17.32
C SER A 389 26.30 -11.23 17.41
N ASN A 390 27.33 -11.93 17.97
CA ASN A 390 27.29 -13.37 18.22
C ASN A 390 26.23 -13.84 19.23
N ALA A 391 25.67 -12.95 20.02
CA ALA A 391 24.50 -13.26 20.86
C ALA A 391 23.28 -13.39 19.94
N SER A 392 22.44 -14.36 20.17
CA SER A 392 21.23 -14.62 19.40
C SER A 392 20.27 -13.42 19.42
N MET A 393 20.56 -12.43 18.60
CA MET A 393 19.63 -11.33 18.31
C MET A 393 18.50 -11.87 17.44
N THR A 394 17.63 -12.66 18.05
CA THR A 394 16.43 -13.16 17.38
C THR A 394 15.40 -12.05 17.18
N SER A 395 15.54 -10.95 17.91
CA SER A 395 14.69 -9.77 17.76
C SER A 395 15.45 -8.50 18.10
N ALA A 396 15.28 -7.48 17.28
CA ALA A 396 15.81 -6.12 17.52
C ALA A 396 14.69 -5.10 17.29
N THR A 397 14.66 -4.05 18.09
CA THR A 397 13.76 -2.90 17.90
C THR A 397 14.59 -1.67 17.63
N ILE A 398 14.35 -1.00 16.51
CA ILE A 398 14.99 0.28 16.21
C ILE A 398 14.21 1.38 16.92
N ARG A 399 14.94 2.19 17.69
CA ARG A 399 14.37 3.30 18.42
C ARG A 399 14.98 4.61 17.93
N TYR A 400 14.14 5.61 17.75
CA TYR A 400 14.53 6.99 17.48
C TYR A 400 14.05 7.83 18.65
N PHE A 401 14.87 8.70 19.19
CA PHE A 401 14.43 9.58 20.26
C PHE A 401 15.12 10.96 20.23
N ASN A 402 14.36 11.95 20.65
CA ASN A 402 14.85 13.31 20.83
C ASN A 402 15.43 13.44 22.24
N ASP A 403 16.67 13.92 22.37
CA ASP A 403 17.35 14.04 23.65
C ASP A 403 16.61 15.03 24.59
N ARG A 404 16.46 14.61 25.84
CA ARG A 404 15.72 15.34 26.86
C ARG A 404 16.44 16.58 27.38
N THR A 405 17.74 16.68 27.14
CA THR A 405 18.60 17.71 27.77
C THR A 405 18.52 19.06 27.10
N VAL A 406 17.94 19.15 25.92
CA VAL A 406 17.86 20.41 25.18
C VAL A 406 16.50 21.08 25.38
N PRO A 407 16.47 22.33 25.86
CA PRO A 407 15.23 23.02 26.20
C PRO A 407 14.55 23.67 24.98
N ASN A 408 14.14 22.92 23.97
CA ASN A 408 13.38 23.54 22.91
C ASN A 408 12.17 22.69 22.48
N SER A 409 11.21 23.35 21.84
CA SER A 409 9.94 22.78 21.41
C SER A 409 10.00 22.20 20.00
N ASP A 410 11.19 22.17 19.39
CA ASP A 410 11.36 21.82 17.99
C ASP A 410 11.28 20.32 17.80
N ASN A 411 10.88 19.92 16.61
CA ASN A 411 10.68 18.53 16.26
C ASN A 411 11.82 17.99 15.41
N ILE A 412 11.97 16.67 15.44
CA ILE A 412 12.74 15.91 14.47
C ILE A 412 11.78 15.06 13.65
N TYR A 413 11.94 15.13 12.36
CA TYR A 413 11.16 14.36 11.40
C TYR A 413 12.05 13.27 10.83
N ILE A 414 11.53 12.05 10.82
CA ILE A 414 12.20 10.86 10.28
C ILE A 414 11.28 10.20 9.29
N VAL A 415 11.77 9.97 8.08
CA VAL A 415 11.03 9.39 6.97
C VAL A 415 11.91 8.43 6.18
N ASN A 416 11.35 7.72 5.22
CA ASN A 416 12.08 6.89 4.29
C ASN A 416 13.03 5.91 4.99
N LYS A 417 12.48 5.21 5.98
CA LYS A 417 13.21 4.27 6.82
C LYS A 417 13.30 2.92 6.12
N HIS A 418 14.50 2.41 5.96
CA HIS A 418 14.77 1.13 5.33
C HIS A 418 15.81 0.37 6.12
N LEU A 419 15.59 -0.91 6.31
CA LEU A 419 16.57 -1.83 6.82
C LEU A 419 16.95 -2.81 5.72
N TYR A 420 18.23 -2.97 5.52
CA TYR A 420 18.81 -3.85 4.52
C TYR A 420 19.74 -4.88 5.14
N GLU A 421 19.68 -6.11 4.65
CA GLU A 421 20.79 -7.05 4.77
C GLU A 421 21.81 -6.69 3.71
N CYS A 422 23.05 -6.34 4.12
CA CYS A 422 24.05 -5.83 3.20
C CYS A 422 25.49 -6.14 3.64
N SER A 423 26.10 -7.11 3.02
CA SER A 423 27.48 -7.50 3.33
C SER A 423 28.54 -6.49 2.86
N ASN A 424 28.25 -5.70 1.84
CA ASN A 424 29.20 -4.84 1.13
C ASN A 424 28.78 -3.36 1.04
N CYS A 425 27.80 -2.92 1.82
CA CYS A 425 27.38 -1.52 1.83
C CYS A 425 28.44 -0.64 2.50
N THR A 426 28.69 0.50 1.87
CA THR A 426 29.56 1.55 2.38
C THR A 426 29.04 2.92 1.95
N THR A 427 29.30 3.95 2.72
CA THR A 427 28.95 5.35 2.35
C THR A 427 30.06 6.00 1.53
N THR A 428 31.23 5.39 1.49
CA THR A 428 32.38 5.84 0.71
C THR A 428 32.97 4.69 -0.09
N SER A 429 33.56 5.01 -1.23
CA SER A 429 34.33 4.10 -2.04
C SER A 429 35.63 4.79 -2.43
N SER A 430 36.65 4.03 -2.76
CA SER A 430 37.90 4.60 -3.22
C SER A 430 38.43 3.85 -4.44
N LYS A 431 39.13 4.55 -5.30
CA LYS A 431 39.88 4.00 -6.40
C LYS A 431 41.19 4.76 -6.62
N SER A 432 42.11 4.11 -7.27
CA SER A 432 43.32 4.78 -7.72
C SER A 432 43.03 5.61 -8.97
N ILE A 433 43.59 6.78 -9.05
CA ILE A 433 43.61 7.68 -10.21
C ILE A 433 45.02 8.06 -10.57
N GLU A 434 45.29 8.20 -11.84
CA GLU A 434 46.63 8.52 -12.35
C GLU A 434 46.81 10.02 -12.54
N TYR A 435 48.03 10.48 -12.35
CA TYR A 435 48.42 11.86 -12.64
C TYR A 435 48.05 12.26 -14.07
N ASN A 436 47.41 13.43 -14.24
CA ASN A 436 46.93 13.94 -15.54
C ASN A 436 46.06 12.95 -16.33
N GLY A 437 45.51 11.95 -15.63
CA GLY A 437 44.54 11.03 -16.22
C GLY A 437 43.14 11.62 -16.24
N LYS A 438 42.19 10.76 -16.53
CA LYS A 438 40.74 11.04 -16.37
C LYS A 438 40.21 10.33 -15.15
N TYR A 439 39.08 10.81 -14.60
CA TYR A 439 38.42 10.11 -13.51
C TYR A 439 38.03 8.68 -13.90
N GLY A 440 37.75 8.43 -15.21
CA GLY A 440 37.33 7.13 -15.71
C GLY A 440 35.98 6.74 -15.11
N THR A 441 35.58 5.49 -15.29
CA THR A 441 34.26 5.03 -14.78
C THR A 441 34.07 5.31 -13.31
N LEU A 442 33.06 6.08 -12.99
CA LEU A 442 32.63 6.44 -11.64
C LEU A 442 31.40 5.62 -11.27
N PRO A 443 31.42 4.88 -10.16
CA PRO A 443 30.25 4.11 -9.74
C PRO A 443 29.08 5.05 -9.42
N THR A 444 27.87 4.61 -9.72
CA THR A 444 26.66 5.34 -9.31
C THR A 444 26.23 4.85 -7.93
N PRO A 445 26.27 5.70 -6.91
CA PRO A 445 25.74 5.35 -5.60
C PRO A 445 24.21 5.28 -5.65
N LYS A 446 23.61 4.66 -4.66
CA LYS A 446 22.17 4.56 -4.48
C LYS A 446 21.75 5.44 -3.30
N ARG A 447 20.60 6.04 -3.39
CA ARG A 447 19.92 6.73 -2.31
C ARG A 447 18.44 6.65 -2.58
N ASN A 448 17.70 6.04 -1.67
CA ASN A 448 16.28 5.80 -1.87
C ASN A 448 15.53 7.11 -2.06
N GLU A 449 14.67 7.14 -3.07
CA GLU A 449 13.80 8.28 -3.37
C GLU A 449 14.55 9.59 -3.71
N TRP A 450 15.83 9.46 -4.03
CA TRP A 450 16.63 10.58 -4.51
C TRP A 450 17.24 10.26 -5.87
N LYS A 451 17.18 11.21 -6.77
CA LYS A 451 17.77 11.15 -8.10
C LYS A 451 19.24 11.57 -8.03
N PHE A 452 20.12 10.71 -8.51
CA PHE A 452 21.54 11.04 -8.62
C PHE A 452 21.77 12.11 -9.70
N LEU A 453 22.36 13.22 -9.32
CA LEU A 453 22.69 14.33 -10.23
C LEU A 453 24.09 14.24 -10.84
N GLY A 454 24.94 13.42 -10.23
CA GLY A 454 26.31 13.27 -10.66
C GLY A 454 27.32 13.47 -9.54
N TRP A 455 28.57 13.35 -9.90
CA TRP A 455 29.70 13.59 -9.03
C TRP A 455 30.19 15.03 -9.09
N TYR A 456 30.57 15.56 -7.94
CA TYR A 456 31.02 16.95 -7.79
C TYR A 456 32.29 17.00 -6.95
N THR A 457 33.22 17.91 -7.31
CA THR A 457 34.36 18.23 -6.45
C THR A 457 33.90 18.88 -5.14
N THR A 458 34.79 18.96 -4.16
CA THR A 458 34.53 19.70 -2.89
C THR A 458 34.27 21.18 -3.13
N SER A 459 34.76 21.77 -4.24
CA SER A 459 34.44 23.14 -4.67
C SER A 459 33.09 23.26 -5.43
N GLY A 460 32.38 22.13 -5.64
CA GLY A 460 31.05 22.14 -6.27
C GLY A 460 31.03 22.05 -7.78
N VAL A 461 32.15 21.76 -8.43
CA VAL A 461 32.23 21.55 -9.89
C VAL A 461 31.79 20.12 -10.22
N LYS A 462 30.88 19.99 -11.20
CA LYS A 462 30.43 18.69 -11.67
C LYS A 462 31.52 18.03 -12.53
N VAL A 463 31.71 16.74 -12.32
CA VAL A 463 32.68 15.93 -13.07
C VAL A 463 32.04 14.65 -13.60
N ASP A 464 32.64 14.10 -14.64
CA ASP A 464 32.26 12.83 -15.25
C ASP A 464 33.49 11.94 -15.52
N GLU A 465 33.30 10.82 -16.17
CA GLU A 465 34.35 9.86 -16.48
C GLU A 465 35.43 10.44 -17.42
N ASN A 466 35.12 11.44 -18.23
CA ASN A 466 36.01 12.07 -19.21
C ASN A 466 36.71 13.31 -18.64
N THR A 467 36.31 13.78 -17.49
CA THR A 467 36.89 14.97 -16.84
C THR A 467 38.32 14.67 -16.45
N SER A 468 39.24 15.55 -16.86
CA SER A 468 40.67 15.43 -16.51
C SER A 468 40.88 15.73 -15.02
N ILE A 469 41.75 14.95 -14.43
CA ILE A 469 42.15 15.08 -13.04
C ILE A 469 43.03 16.33 -12.89
N ALA A 470 42.59 17.28 -12.08
CA ALA A 470 43.39 18.45 -11.75
C ALA A 470 44.16 18.22 -10.44
N GLY A 471 45.47 18.44 -10.49
CA GLY A 471 46.35 18.41 -9.33
C GLY A 471 47.10 17.09 -9.13
N ASN A 472 47.90 17.04 -8.10
CA ASN A 472 48.87 15.98 -7.74
C ASN A 472 48.70 15.49 -6.29
N SER A 473 47.45 15.27 -5.91
CA SER A 473 47.12 14.85 -4.52
C SER A 473 45.86 13.98 -4.53
N ASN A 474 45.66 13.32 -3.41
CA ASN A 474 44.42 12.61 -3.15
C ASN A 474 43.20 13.55 -3.31
N GLN A 475 42.17 13.05 -3.93
CA GLN A 475 40.96 13.81 -4.26
C GLN A 475 39.73 13.21 -3.62
N LYS A 476 38.70 14.05 -3.47
CA LYS A 476 37.40 13.64 -2.99
C LYS A 476 36.31 14.17 -3.93
N LEU A 477 35.44 13.29 -4.36
CA LEU A 477 34.21 13.63 -5.05
C LEU A 477 33.02 13.33 -4.13
N ILE A 478 32.01 14.17 -4.22
CA ILE A 478 30.77 14.05 -3.43
C ILE A 478 29.61 13.91 -4.40
N ALA A 479 28.81 12.89 -4.20
CA ALA A 479 27.57 12.71 -4.95
C ALA A 479 26.56 13.81 -4.58
N LYS A 480 25.91 14.41 -5.59
CA LYS A 480 24.76 15.30 -5.37
C LYS A 480 23.48 14.65 -5.78
N TRP A 481 22.42 15.05 -5.09
CA TRP A 481 21.12 14.43 -5.18
C TRP A 481 20.00 15.46 -5.32
N GLU A 482 18.96 15.06 -5.99
CA GLU A 482 17.69 15.80 -6.10
C GLU A 482 16.56 14.92 -5.57
N LYS A 483 15.66 15.47 -4.79
CA LYS A 483 14.48 14.78 -4.30
C LYS A 483 13.57 14.35 -5.45
N ILE A 484 13.07 13.14 -5.41
CA ILE A 484 12.05 12.67 -6.35
C ILE A 484 10.70 13.11 -5.82
N ASN A 485 10.01 13.97 -6.58
CA ASN A 485 8.65 14.39 -6.28
C ASN A 485 7.69 13.62 -7.17
N TYR A 486 6.68 13.04 -6.56
CA TYR A 486 5.63 12.30 -7.25
C TYR A 486 4.33 13.09 -7.26
N GLU A 487 3.72 13.20 -8.43
CA GLU A 487 2.41 13.83 -8.58
C GLU A 487 1.31 12.83 -8.20
N LEU A 488 0.47 13.20 -7.25
CA LEU A 488 -0.71 12.45 -6.86
C LEU A 488 -1.96 13.22 -7.31
N LYS A 489 -2.57 12.78 -8.40
CA LYS A 489 -3.85 13.30 -8.88
C LYS A 489 -4.98 12.68 -8.08
N LEU A 490 -5.90 13.51 -7.59
CA LEU A 490 -7.04 13.07 -6.80
C LEU A 490 -8.34 13.32 -7.56
N ASN A 491 -9.06 12.25 -7.78
CA ASN A 491 -10.41 12.28 -8.31
C ASN A 491 -11.39 11.96 -7.17
N ALA A 492 -12.58 12.51 -7.26
CA ALA A 492 -13.62 12.25 -6.28
C ALA A 492 -14.92 11.81 -6.96
N VAL A 493 -15.52 10.77 -6.43
CA VAL A 493 -16.85 10.28 -6.83
C VAL A 493 -17.80 10.54 -5.67
N ASN A 494 -18.88 11.27 -5.95
CA ASN A 494 -19.90 11.69 -4.97
C ASN A 494 -19.37 12.70 -3.93
N GLY A 495 -18.46 13.55 -4.31
CA GLY A 495 -17.92 14.61 -3.48
C GLY A 495 -16.85 15.40 -4.20
N LYS A 496 -16.10 16.18 -3.43
CA LYS A 496 -14.96 16.96 -3.89
C LYS A 496 -13.76 16.70 -3.02
N VAL A 497 -12.60 16.83 -3.59
CA VAL A 497 -11.32 16.82 -2.88
C VAL A 497 -10.60 18.14 -3.16
N ALA A 498 -10.14 18.80 -2.10
CA ALA A 498 -9.35 20.01 -2.25
C ALA A 498 -7.88 19.69 -2.52
N ASN A 499 -7.17 20.63 -3.13
CA ASN A 499 -5.72 20.57 -3.35
C ASN A 499 -5.27 19.40 -4.24
N SER A 500 -5.95 19.15 -5.36
CA SER A 500 -5.48 18.22 -6.39
C SER A 500 -4.83 18.97 -7.55
N PRO A 501 -3.65 18.57 -8.04
CA PRO A 501 -2.82 17.48 -7.56
C PRO A 501 -2.05 17.83 -6.29
N ILE A 502 -1.71 16.79 -5.52
CA ILE A 502 -0.78 16.91 -4.41
C ILE A 502 0.59 16.42 -4.86
N TRP A 503 1.62 17.12 -4.47
CA TRP A 503 2.99 16.69 -4.71
C TRP A 503 3.53 15.98 -3.48
N TYR A 504 3.83 14.69 -3.66
CA TYR A 504 4.46 13.89 -2.64
C TYR A 504 5.96 13.92 -2.84
N TRP A 505 6.62 14.47 -1.90
CA TRP A 505 7.98 14.12 -1.65
C TRP A 505 7.98 12.84 -0.80
N PHE A 506 8.78 11.86 -1.18
CA PHE A 506 8.76 10.55 -0.56
C PHE A 506 8.79 10.63 0.98
N GLY A 507 8.27 9.59 1.64
CA GLY A 507 8.13 9.55 3.08
C GLY A 507 6.91 10.29 3.65
N GLY A 508 6.18 11.04 2.82
CA GLY A 508 4.83 11.53 3.14
C GLY A 508 4.73 12.59 4.25
N TRP A 509 5.85 13.08 4.80
CA TRP A 509 5.81 13.98 5.94
C TRP A 509 5.33 15.40 5.59
N GLU A 510 5.66 15.92 4.43
CA GLU A 510 5.31 17.28 4.00
C GLU A 510 3.97 17.35 3.27
N SER A 511 3.27 16.26 3.11
CA SER A 511 1.95 16.26 2.50
C SER A 511 0.92 16.69 3.53
N SER A 512 0.43 17.91 3.41
CA SER A 512 -0.88 18.23 3.93
C SER A 512 -1.88 17.29 3.26
N GLY A 513 -2.59 16.47 4.02
CA GLY A 513 -3.64 15.63 3.47
C GLY A 513 -4.66 16.48 2.69
N ALA A 514 -5.40 15.87 1.80
CA ALA A 514 -6.43 16.55 1.04
C ALA A 514 -7.75 16.58 1.82
N THR A 515 -8.33 17.75 1.93
CA THR A 515 -9.65 17.92 2.56
C THR A 515 -10.73 17.30 1.68
N LEU A 516 -11.54 16.47 2.28
CA LEU A 516 -12.65 15.77 1.66
C LEU A 516 -13.96 16.52 1.93
N THR A 517 -14.71 16.81 0.89
CA THR A 517 -16.03 17.41 0.98
C THR A 517 -17.01 16.48 0.29
N PRO A 518 -17.73 15.63 1.05
CA PRO A 518 -18.75 14.77 0.46
C PRO A 518 -19.92 15.60 -0.08
N ASN A 519 -20.57 15.11 -1.12
CA ASN A 519 -21.86 15.62 -1.55
C ASN A 519 -22.91 15.36 -0.46
N GLU A 520 -24.04 16.05 -0.55
CA GLU A 520 -25.20 15.74 0.29
C GLU A 520 -25.54 14.24 0.24
N ALA A 521 -25.91 13.66 1.37
CA ALA A 521 -26.13 12.22 1.54
C ALA A 521 -24.90 11.29 1.44
N TYR A 522 -23.71 11.82 1.40
CA TYR A 522 -22.47 11.03 1.41
C TYR A 522 -21.59 11.41 2.59
N THR A 523 -20.66 10.53 2.94
CA THR A 523 -19.70 10.73 4.03
C THR A 523 -18.31 10.31 3.63
N SER A 524 -17.32 10.95 4.23
CA SER A 524 -15.93 10.51 4.15
C SER A 524 -15.62 9.32 5.07
N GLU A 525 -16.44 9.10 6.10
CA GLU A 525 -16.27 7.94 6.97
C GLU A 525 -16.63 6.65 6.23
N GLY A 526 -15.65 5.75 6.13
CA GLY A 526 -15.81 4.52 5.35
C GLY A 526 -15.81 4.74 3.83
N ALA A 527 -15.39 5.91 3.34
CA ALA A 527 -15.08 6.12 1.94
C ALA A 527 -13.91 5.22 1.52
N THR A 528 -13.94 4.79 0.26
CA THR A 528 -12.88 3.95 -0.30
C THR A 528 -11.95 4.79 -1.16
N VAL A 529 -10.67 4.46 -1.13
CA VAL A 529 -9.67 5.09 -1.99
C VAL A 529 -8.98 4.01 -2.80
N THR A 530 -8.95 4.20 -4.11
CA THR A 530 -8.27 3.30 -5.04
C THR A 530 -7.23 4.09 -5.80
N CYS A 531 -5.97 3.66 -5.72
CA CYS A 531 -4.85 4.28 -6.40
C CYS A 531 -4.30 3.31 -7.45
N ASP A 532 -4.05 3.79 -8.68
CA ASP A 532 -3.51 3.00 -9.79
C ASP A 532 -2.01 2.69 -9.63
N GLY A 533 -1.35 3.36 -8.70
CA GLY A 533 0.07 3.22 -8.40
C GLY A 533 0.41 2.49 -7.11
N GLY A 534 -0.58 2.08 -6.32
CA GLY A 534 -0.38 1.33 -5.09
C GLY A 534 -0.18 2.18 -3.83
N ALA A 535 -0.37 3.49 -3.87
CA ALA A 535 -0.41 4.32 -2.67
C ALA A 535 -1.49 3.82 -1.70
N VAL A 536 -1.17 3.85 -0.43
CA VAL A 536 -2.10 3.51 0.65
C VAL A 536 -2.69 4.80 1.21
N ALA A 537 -4.01 4.84 1.34
CA ALA A 537 -4.72 6.00 1.85
C ALA A 537 -5.33 5.73 3.22
N THR A 538 -5.29 6.74 4.09
CA THR A 538 -5.97 6.75 5.38
C THR A 538 -6.83 7.99 5.47
N ILE A 539 -8.10 7.84 5.85
CA ILE A 539 -9.02 8.96 6.05
C ILE A 539 -9.20 9.17 7.54
N SER A 540 -8.96 10.40 7.99
CA SER A 540 -9.18 10.82 9.38
C SER A 540 -9.70 12.26 9.41
N ASN A 541 -10.75 12.51 10.18
CA ASN A 541 -11.35 13.83 10.38
C ASN A 541 -11.64 14.60 9.08
N GLY A 542 -12.12 13.89 8.04
CA GLY A 542 -12.43 14.52 6.75
C GLY A 542 -11.22 14.89 5.91
N ILE A 543 -10.05 14.36 6.25
CA ILE A 543 -8.81 14.54 5.48
C ILE A 543 -8.31 13.16 5.05
N VAL A 544 -7.94 13.03 3.78
CA VAL A 544 -7.24 11.84 3.28
C VAL A 544 -5.74 12.08 3.29
N TYR A 545 -5.02 11.17 3.90
CA TYR A 545 -3.57 11.10 3.93
C TYR A 545 -3.12 9.91 3.10
N PHE A 546 -1.96 10.03 2.47
CA PHE A 546 -1.42 8.96 1.65
C PHE A 546 -0.04 8.54 2.16
N SER A 547 0.26 7.27 2.02
CA SER A 547 1.58 6.69 2.27
C SER A 547 1.96 5.78 1.10
N LYS A 548 3.22 5.34 1.06
CA LYS A 548 3.75 4.48 -0.01
C LYS A 548 3.61 5.06 -1.42
N VAL A 549 3.68 6.38 -1.54
CA VAL A 549 3.69 7.07 -2.84
C VAL A 549 5.11 7.02 -3.40
N ASN A 550 5.39 6.05 -4.24
CA ASN A 550 6.71 5.81 -4.85
C ASN A 550 6.74 6.03 -6.36
N LYS A 551 5.65 6.54 -6.93
CA LYS A 551 5.52 6.97 -8.33
C LYS A 551 4.34 7.91 -8.48
N SER A 552 4.35 8.73 -9.53
CA SER A 552 3.20 9.55 -9.90
C SER A 552 2.03 8.66 -10.26
N GLN A 553 0.85 8.99 -9.72
CA GLN A 553 -0.34 8.15 -9.85
C GLN A 553 -1.63 8.93 -9.64
N THR A 554 -2.74 8.28 -9.94
CA THR A 554 -4.07 8.83 -9.74
C THR A 554 -4.79 8.02 -8.68
N CYS A 555 -5.36 8.71 -7.69
CA CYS A 555 -6.21 8.08 -6.68
C CYS A 555 -7.65 8.57 -6.85
N THR A 556 -8.59 7.64 -6.81
CA THR A 556 -10.01 7.94 -6.84
C THR A 556 -10.60 7.68 -5.46
N ILE A 557 -11.16 8.74 -4.86
CA ILE A 557 -11.88 8.70 -3.59
C ILE A 557 -13.36 8.52 -3.91
N THR A 558 -13.94 7.41 -3.46
CA THR A 558 -15.38 7.16 -3.58
C THR A 558 -16.02 7.33 -2.22
N PHE A 559 -16.77 8.41 -2.07
CA PHE A 559 -17.48 8.68 -0.84
C PHE A 559 -18.58 7.66 -0.61
N LYS A 560 -18.73 7.26 0.63
CA LYS A 560 -19.75 6.29 1.03
C LYS A 560 -21.10 6.99 1.17
N GLN A 561 -22.12 6.41 0.56
CA GLN A 561 -23.48 6.89 0.75
C GLN A 561 -23.94 6.62 2.18
N MET A 562 -24.55 7.61 2.79
CA MET A 562 -25.01 7.54 4.18
C MET A 562 -26.31 6.74 4.30
N THR A 563 -26.43 6.03 5.39
CA THR A 563 -27.72 5.49 5.80
C THR A 563 -28.56 6.61 6.46
N LEU A 564 -29.87 6.43 6.52
CA LEU A 564 -30.77 7.41 7.14
C LEU A 564 -30.35 7.71 8.58
N LEU A 565 -30.05 6.68 9.35
CA LEU A 565 -29.58 6.85 10.73
C LEU A 565 -28.28 7.65 10.79
N SER A 566 -27.28 7.26 9.98
CA SER A 566 -26.00 7.96 10.00
C SER A 566 -26.12 9.41 9.54
N LYS A 567 -26.97 9.70 8.56
CA LYS A 567 -27.23 11.06 8.08
C LYS A 567 -27.91 11.92 9.15
N VAL A 568 -28.99 11.42 9.79
CA VAL A 568 -29.67 12.11 10.87
C VAL A 568 -28.72 12.41 12.03
N LEU A 569 -27.86 11.44 12.39
CA LEU A 569 -26.86 11.64 13.45
C LEU A 569 -25.77 12.63 13.06
N SER A 570 -25.33 12.62 11.81
CA SER A 570 -24.31 13.55 11.29
C SER A 570 -24.82 15.00 11.20
N ASP A 571 -26.06 15.20 10.76
CA ASP A 571 -26.65 16.54 10.63
C ASP A 571 -26.97 17.15 12.00
N ASN A 572 -26.99 16.33 13.03
CA ASN A 572 -27.29 16.75 14.41
C ASN A 572 -26.13 16.35 15.33
N PRO A 573 -24.94 16.97 15.21
CA PRO A 573 -23.74 16.55 15.94
C PRO A 573 -23.84 16.83 17.45
N THR A 574 -24.61 17.82 17.88
CA THR A 574 -24.76 18.17 19.28
C THR A 574 -25.66 17.16 20.02
N ARG A 575 -25.22 16.69 21.18
CA ARG A 575 -25.92 15.75 22.05
C ARG A 575 -26.17 16.39 23.41
N LEU A 576 -27.40 16.55 23.78
CA LEU A 576 -27.80 17.10 25.07
C LEU A 576 -28.60 16.06 25.87
N THR A 577 -28.78 16.33 27.16
CA THR A 577 -29.66 15.58 28.03
C THR A 577 -30.65 16.56 28.65
N ARG A 578 -31.94 16.23 28.57
CA ARG A 578 -33.00 17.00 29.20
C ARG A 578 -33.41 16.34 30.51
N SER A 579 -33.45 17.09 31.58
CA SER A 579 -33.78 16.62 32.94
C SER A 579 -35.03 17.25 33.50
N ASN A 580 -35.56 18.35 32.93
CA ASN A 580 -36.79 18.99 33.37
C ASN A 580 -37.85 18.78 32.29
N PHE A 581 -38.97 18.20 32.71
CA PHE A 581 -40.15 17.91 31.91
C PHE A 581 -41.45 18.55 32.44
N THR A 582 -41.36 19.32 33.53
CA THR A 582 -42.51 20.00 34.16
C THR A 582 -42.87 21.32 33.47
N SER A 583 -42.03 21.79 32.55
CA SER A 583 -42.29 22.98 31.75
C SER A 583 -42.11 22.67 30.28
N SER A 584 -42.89 23.37 29.44
CA SER A 584 -42.72 23.21 27.97
C SER A 584 -41.37 23.68 27.51
N TYR A 585 -40.84 22.96 26.53
CA TYR A 585 -39.58 23.28 25.88
C TYR A 585 -39.84 23.55 24.39
N GLY A 586 -39.70 24.79 23.98
CA GLY A 586 -40.08 25.22 22.63
C GLY A 586 -39.02 26.06 21.92
N ASP A 587 -37.74 26.04 22.40
CA ASP A 587 -36.68 26.81 21.81
C ASP A 587 -36.35 26.27 20.40
N ASP A 588 -36.01 27.19 19.50
CA ASP A 588 -35.55 26.84 18.16
C ASP A 588 -34.31 25.98 18.24
N ASN A 589 -34.27 24.91 17.45
CA ASN A 589 -33.26 23.90 17.54
C ASN A 589 -32.87 23.37 16.14
N ILE A 590 -31.59 23.52 15.81
CA ILE A 590 -30.96 22.93 14.62
C ILE A 590 -29.68 22.21 15.04
N GLY A 591 -29.48 21.03 14.52
CA GLY A 591 -28.20 20.29 14.71
C GLY A 591 -28.07 19.67 16.10
N THR A 592 -29.15 19.57 16.88
CA THR A 592 -29.13 19.03 18.24
C THR A 592 -30.14 17.89 18.39
N LEU A 593 -29.66 16.80 18.96
CA LEU A 593 -30.49 15.70 19.47
C LEU A 593 -30.31 15.56 20.97
N PHE A 594 -31.38 15.12 21.63
CA PHE A 594 -31.34 14.79 23.04
C PHE A 594 -31.19 13.29 23.24
N THR A 595 -30.47 12.89 24.27
CA THR A 595 -30.16 11.49 24.57
C THR A 595 -31.13 10.95 25.63
N SER A 596 -31.62 9.73 25.40
CA SER A 596 -32.38 8.93 26.35
C SER A 596 -32.07 7.45 26.13
N THR A 597 -32.81 6.58 26.82
CA THR A 597 -32.68 5.12 26.66
C THR A 597 -34.02 4.48 26.40
N GLU A 598 -34.05 3.46 25.55
CA GLU A 598 -35.21 2.61 25.28
C GLU A 598 -34.94 1.17 25.71
N LYS A 599 -35.91 0.54 26.34
CA LYS A 599 -35.89 -0.91 26.59
C LYS A 599 -37.30 -1.48 26.63
N VAL A 600 -37.42 -2.79 26.44
CA VAL A 600 -38.68 -3.53 26.60
C VAL A 600 -38.53 -4.58 27.69
N GLY A 601 -39.41 -4.51 28.69
CA GLY A 601 -39.38 -5.43 29.83
C GLY A 601 -38.03 -5.46 30.52
N SER A 602 -37.41 -6.65 30.58
CA SER A 602 -36.09 -6.89 31.18
C SER A 602 -34.90 -6.77 30.19
N ALA A 603 -35.15 -6.42 28.93
CA ALA A 603 -34.05 -6.27 27.95
C ALA A 603 -33.05 -5.18 28.34
N ALA A 604 -31.83 -5.25 27.82
CA ALA A 604 -30.84 -4.21 28.03
C ALA A 604 -31.31 -2.88 27.43
N ALA A 605 -31.09 -1.79 28.15
CA ALA A 605 -31.38 -0.47 27.65
C ALA A 605 -30.44 -0.09 26.51
N GLN A 606 -31.00 0.46 25.42
CA GLN A 606 -30.26 0.97 24.28
C GLN A 606 -30.35 2.49 24.25
N THR A 607 -29.25 3.15 23.88
CA THR A 607 -29.25 4.61 23.72
C THR A 607 -30.08 5.00 22.50
N VAL A 608 -30.94 5.96 22.66
CA VAL A 608 -31.76 6.53 21.60
C VAL A 608 -31.67 8.04 21.62
N TYR A 609 -31.92 8.65 20.48
CA TYR A 609 -31.82 10.10 20.31
C TYR A 609 -33.15 10.65 19.84
N TYR A 610 -33.56 11.81 20.37
CA TYR A 610 -34.85 12.41 20.08
C TYR A 610 -34.74 13.91 19.80
N TYR A 611 -35.70 14.43 19.06
CA TYR A 611 -35.87 15.86 18.84
C TYR A 611 -36.78 16.50 19.93
N SER A 612 -36.36 17.63 20.48
CA SER A 612 -37.11 18.41 21.46
C SER A 612 -37.11 19.90 21.08
N GLY A 613 -38.11 20.62 21.52
CA GLY A 613 -38.26 22.03 21.20
C GLY A 613 -38.84 22.28 19.81
N ASN A 614 -38.51 23.40 19.20
CA ASN A 614 -38.89 23.71 17.82
C ASN A 614 -37.80 23.20 16.88
N ALA A 615 -37.75 21.88 16.63
CA ALA A 615 -36.79 21.29 15.72
C ALA A 615 -37.07 21.72 14.28
N LEU A 616 -36.05 22.26 13.59
CA LEU A 616 -36.19 22.79 12.24
C LEU A 616 -35.61 21.85 11.17
N ASN A 617 -34.96 20.76 11.57
CA ASN A 617 -34.27 19.83 10.66
C ASN A 617 -34.65 18.36 10.91
N ASN A 618 -35.93 18.08 11.14
CA ASN A 618 -36.45 16.73 11.32
C ASN A 618 -37.51 16.32 10.29
N TRP A 619 -37.57 16.99 9.16
CA TRP A 619 -38.49 16.68 8.07
C TRP A 619 -38.01 15.50 7.24
N VAL A 620 -38.97 14.64 6.85
CA VAL A 620 -38.78 13.50 5.95
C VAL A 620 -39.84 13.53 4.87
N LYS A 621 -39.46 13.30 3.62
CA LYS A 621 -40.39 13.07 2.53
C LYS A 621 -40.31 11.60 2.16
N PHE A 622 -41.37 10.85 2.41
CA PHE A 622 -41.38 9.40 2.19
C PHE A 622 -42.80 8.91 1.86
N GLY A 623 -42.87 8.21 0.76
CA GLY A 623 -44.09 7.64 0.25
C GLY A 623 -44.99 8.62 -0.49
N LYS A 624 -45.94 8.08 -1.24
CA LYS A 624 -46.99 8.83 -1.96
C LYS A 624 -48.35 8.25 -1.69
N TYR A 625 -49.33 9.14 -1.63
CA TYR A 625 -50.72 8.69 -1.55
C TYR A 625 -51.08 7.80 -2.73
N GLN A 626 -51.71 6.68 -2.44
CA GLN A 626 -52.16 5.73 -3.48
C GLN A 626 -53.63 5.96 -3.87
N ALA A 627 -54.36 6.71 -3.05
CA ALA A 627 -55.74 7.10 -3.31
C ALA A 627 -56.00 8.54 -2.75
N ASN A 628 -57.03 9.18 -3.31
CA ASN A 628 -57.46 10.48 -2.82
C ASN A 628 -57.90 10.38 -1.33
N GLN A 629 -57.34 11.20 -0.48
CA GLN A 629 -57.72 11.30 0.94
C GLN A 629 -58.77 12.39 1.07
N LYS A 630 -59.94 12.04 1.62
CA LYS A 630 -61.04 12.95 1.80
C LYS A 630 -61.42 13.05 3.29
N ILE A 631 -61.91 14.22 3.66
CA ILE A 631 -62.59 14.47 4.93
C ILE A 631 -63.96 15.07 4.63
N TYR A 632 -64.94 14.76 5.46
CA TYR A 632 -66.34 15.24 5.27
C TYR A 632 -66.69 16.20 6.41
N ARG A 633 -67.20 17.37 6.05
CA ARG A 633 -67.62 18.41 7.05
C ARG A 633 -69.11 18.52 7.08
N GLY A 634 -69.64 18.29 8.24
CA GLY A 634 -71.09 18.48 8.52
C GLY A 634 -71.36 19.83 9.14
N TYR A 635 -72.40 20.51 8.67
CA TYR A 635 -72.77 21.86 9.09
C TYR A 635 -74.16 21.87 9.77
N LEU A 636 -74.35 22.74 10.79
CA LEU A 636 -75.55 22.90 11.55
C LEU A 636 -76.65 23.68 10.76
N SER A 637 -76.23 24.63 9.91
CA SER A 637 -77.09 25.46 9.09
C SER A 637 -76.30 26.01 7.87
N ALA A 638 -77.05 26.59 6.91
CA ALA A 638 -76.45 27.21 5.70
C ALA A 638 -75.49 28.38 6.02
N SER A 639 -75.71 29.05 7.14
CA SER A 639 -74.86 30.19 7.57
C SER A 639 -73.89 29.85 8.70
N SER A 640 -73.80 28.61 9.06
CA SER A 640 -72.91 28.14 10.16
C SER A 640 -71.50 28.07 9.71
N ASN A 641 -70.62 28.81 10.38
CA ASN A 641 -69.15 28.63 10.25
C ASN A 641 -68.66 27.45 11.10
N TYR A 642 -69.51 26.81 11.88
CA TYR A 642 -69.23 25.70 12.75
C TYR A 642 -69.50 24.41 11.94
N SER A 643 -68.46 23.60 11.70
CA SER A 643 -68.54 22.31 11.10
C SER A 643 -67.90 21.23 11.99
N HIS A 644 -68.49 20.05 11.92
CA HIS A 644 -67.85 18.86 12.51
C HIS A 644 -67.26 17.98 11.40
N GLU A 645 -66.14 17.43 11.64
CA GLU A 645 -65.44 16.65 10.64
C GLU A 645 -65.63 15.14 10.86
N TYR A 646 -65.79 14.42 9.74
CA TYR A 646 -66.02 12.98 9.69
C TYR A 646 -65.09 12.33 8.65
N SER A 647 -64.67 11.11 8.93
CA SER A 647 -63.80 10.36 8.00
C SER A 647 -64.53 9.76 6.82
N SER A 648 -65.86 9.64 6.89
CA SER A 648 -66.66 9.13 5.79
C SER A 648 -67.94 9.96 5.58
N GLU A 649 -68.46 9.94 4.35
CA GLU A 649 -69.70 10.59 3.97
C GLU A 649 -70.91 9.99 4.72
N SER A 650 -70.85 8.67 4.92
CA SER A 650 -71.94 7.96 5.64
C SER A 650 -71.99 8.36 7.11
N GLU A 651 -70.85 8.50 7.77
CA GLU A 651 -70.81 9.04 9.16
C GLU A 651 -71.35 10.46 9.24
N CYS A 652 -70.93 11.33 8.34
CA CYS A 652 -71.34 12.71 8.28
C CYS A 652 -72.89 12.80 8.07
N LYS A 653 -73.40 12.03 7.11
CA LYS A 653 -74.83 11.99 6.81
C LYS A 653 -75.72 11.37 7.92
N SER A 654 -75.15 10.46 8.71
CA SER A 654 -75.85 9.79 9.80
C SER A 654 -75.81 10.60 11.09
N ALA A 655 -75.02 11.63 11.22
CA ALA A 655 -74.91 12.46 12.40
C ALA A 655 -76.13 13.39 12.49
N SER A 656 -77.00 13.12 13.47
CA SER A 656 -78.29 13.83 13.64
C SER A 656 -78.15 15.32 13.91
N THR A 657 -77.02 15.79 14.41
CA THR A 657 -76.77 17.18 14.83
C THR A 657 -76.24 18.06 13.68
N TYR A 658 -75.59 17.50 12.70
CA TYR A 658 -74.94 18.24 11.62
C TYR A 658 -75.45 17.81 10.26
N ASN A 659 -76.74 17.72 10.11
CA ASN A 659 -77.39 17.15 8.91
C ASN A 659 -77.76 18.17 7.84
N TYR A 660 -77.51 19.48 8.03
CA TYR A 660 -77.77 20.50 7.04
C TYR A 660 -77.08 20.29 5.71
N GLY A 661 -75.84 19.85 5.77
CA GLY A 661 -75.06 19.46 4.61
C GLY A 661 -73.76 18.77 5.00
N CYS A 662 -73.44 17.73 4.25
CA CYS A 662 -72.13 17.04 4.35
C CYS A 662 -71.34 17.32 3.08
N TYR A 663 -70.23 18.03 3.24
CA TYR A 663 -69.38 18.41 2.12
C TYR A 663 -68.01 17.70 2.22
N GLY A 664 -67.66 16.93 1.21
CA GLY A 664 -66.35 16.27 1.12
C GLY A 664 -65.29 17.24 0.63
N SER A 665 -64.20 17.36 1.35
CA SER A 665 -63.00 18.08 0.97
C SER A 665 -61.88 17.09 0.75
N THR A 666 -61.12 17.24 -0.35
CA THR A 666 -59.93 16.42 -0.60
C THR A 666 -58.75 17.01 0.12
N MET A 667 -58.16 16.26 1.06
CA MET A 667 -56.97 16.63 1.82
C MET A 667 -55.72 16.37 1.01
N ALA A 668 -55.68 15.31 0.19
CA ALA A 668 -54.61 14.93 -0.66
C ALA A 668 -55.09 14.12 -1.87
N TYR A 669 -54.40 14.24 -2.99
CA TYR A 669 -54.67 13.47 -4.20
C TYR A 669 -53.75 12.24 -4.32
N ALA A 670 -54.19 11.22 -5.00
CA ALA A 670 -53.31 10.12 -5.36
C ALA A 670 -52.10 10.66 -6.12
N GLY A 671 -50.89 10.24 -5.73
CA GLY A 671 -49.64 10.71 -6.27
C GLY A 671 -48.97 11.84 -5.48
N ASP A 672 -49.70 12.53 -4.59
CA ASP A 672 -49.11 13.54 -3.71
C ASP A 672 -48.07 12.91 -2.80
N ASP A 673 -47.02 13.68 -2.48
CA ASP A 673 -45.98 13.27 -1.54
C ASP A 673 -46.51 13.25 -0.11
N MET A 674 -46.02 12.33 0.70
CA MET A 674 -46.24 12.32 2.14
C MET A 674 -45.05 12.88 2.88
N TYR A 675 -45.33 13.77 3.83
CA TYR A 675 -44.36 14.36 4.72
C TYR A 675 -44.48 13.79 6.12
N TRP A 676 -43.33 13.64 6.75
CA TRP A 676 -43.19 13.10 8.10
C TRP A 676 -42.24 13.96 8.92
N ARG A 677 -42.34 13.88 10.24
CA ARG A 677 -41.40 14.52 11.16
C ARG A 677 -40.76 13.44 12.05
N ILE A 678 -39.43 13.41 12.09
CA ILE A 678 -38.70 12.49 12.96
C ILE A 678 -38.99 12.82 14.42
N ILE A 679 -39.41 11.80 15.18
CA ILE A 679 -39.57 11.86 16.62
C ILE A 679 -38.25 11.53 17.28
N ARG A 680 -37.71 10.34 16.96
CA ARG A 680 -36.52 9.77 17.61
C ARG A 680 -35.91 8.60 16.81
N THR A 681 -34.76 8.16 17.23
CA THR A 681 -34.25 6.82 16.87
C THR A 681 -34.89 5.80 17.82
N ASN A 682 -35.05 4.56 17.39
CA ASN A 682 -35.46 3.41 18.19
C ASN A 682 -34.25 2.54 18.57
N ALA A 683 -34.44 1.66 19.55
CA ALA A 683 -33.43 0.69 19.99
C ALA A 683 -32.95 -0.27 18.90
N ASP A 684 -33.78 -0.56 17.89
CA ASP A 684 -33.43 -1.36 16.70
C ASP A 684 -32.68 -0.58 15.63
N GLY A 685 -32.36 0.71 15.91
CA GLY A 685 -31.69 1.61 14.98
C GLY A 685 -32.60 2.23 13.92
N SER A 686 -33.91 1.93 13.91
CA SER A 686 -34.85 2.54 13.00
C SER A 686 -35.16 3.99 13.39
N ILE A 687 -35.72 4.77 12.46
CA ILE A 687 -36.07 6.18 12.63
C ILE A 687 -37.58 6.30 12.74
N ARG A 688 -38.04 6.65 13.94
CA ARG A 688 -39.45 6.82 14.25
C ARG A 688 -39.91 8.20 13.82
N MET A 689 -41.05 8.28 13.14
CA MET A 689 -41.55 9.52 12.61
C MET A 689 -43.08 9.57 12.62
N VAL A 690 -43.61 10.78 12.82
CA VAL A 690 -45.05 11.07 12.84
C VAL A 690 -45.45 11.70 11.51
N PHE A 691 -46.64 11.36 11.06
CA PHE A 691 -47.22 11.89 9.83
C PHE A 691 -47.43 13.42 9.94
N ALA A 692 -47.05 14.13 8.88
CA ALA A 692 -47.06 15.59 8.77
C ALA A 692 -47.84 16.10 7.54
N GLY A 693 -48.67 15.25 6.91
CA GLY A 693 -49.54 15.65 5.80
C GLY A 693 -48.92 15.50 4.40
N ASN A 694 -49.51 16.17 3.43
CA ASN A 694 -49.08 16.23 2.04
C ASN A 694 -48.23 17.47 1.70
N SER A 695 -48.11 18.39 2.66
CA SER A 695 -47.30 19.62 2.53
C SER A 695 -46.78 20.03 3.91
N PRO A 696 -45.56 20.61 3.98
CA PRO A 696 -45.06 21.17 5.25
C PRO A 696 -45.93 22.30 5.82
N ASP A 697 -46.71 23.00 4.98
CA ASP A 697 -47.55 24.12 5.38
C ASP A 697 -48.97 23.72 5.79
N THR A 698 -49.29 22.44 5.75
CA THR A 698 -50.64 21.94 6.02
C THR A 698 -51.08 22.20 7.46
N THR A 699 -52.37 22.39 7.63
CA THR A 699 -53.09 22.36 8.92
C THR A 699 -53.87 21.04 9.07
N GLU A 700 -53.72 20.12 8.14
CA GLU A 700 -54.46 18.86 8.05
C GLU A 700 -53.47 17.65 8.04
N ALA A 701 -52.44 17.67 8.93
CA ALA A 701 -51.46 16.59 9.08
C ALA A 701 -52.05 15.38 9.84
N TYR A 702 -53.20 14.92 9.43
CA TYR A 702 -53.89 13.76 9.96
C TYR A 702 -54.55 12.96 8.84
N ILE A 703 -54.84 11.70 9.09
CA ILE A 703 -55.47 10.80 8.09
C ILE A 703 -57.00 10.77 8.17
N GLY A 704 -57.56 11.50 9.10
CA GLY A 704 -58.98 11.65 9.34
C GLY A 704 -59.26 11.90 10.83
N ILE A 705 -60.53 12.09 11.15
CA ILE A 705 -61.03 12.20 12.51
C ILE A 705 -61.66 10.89 12.94
N SER A 706 -61.12 10.26 13.97
CA SER A 706 -61.78 9.10 14.57
C SER A 706 -62.66 9.60 15.74
N PRO A 707 -63.94 9.38 15.71
CA PRO A 707 -64.84 9.81 16.77
C PRO A 707 -64.55 9.12 18.11
N VAL A 708 -63.90 7.97 18.06
CA VAL A 708 -63.60 7.17 19.24
C VAL A 708 -62.28 6.43 19.07
N SER A 709 -61.54 6.22 20.14
CA SER A 709 -60.41 5.29 20.14
C SER A 709 -60.92 3.84 20.15
N ASN A 710 -62.05 3.59 20.79
CA ASN A 710 -62.77 2.33 20.79
C ASN A 710 -64.29 2.52 20.82
N ILE A 711 -65.05 1.51 20.37
CA ILE A 711 -66.51 1.54 20.24
C ILE A 711 -67.20 1.56 21.59
N GLN A 712 -66.57 1.24 22.67
CA GLN A 712 -67.09 1.25 24.05
C GLN A 712 -66.05 1.84 24.99
N SER A 713 -66.54 2.48 26.06
CA SER A 713 -65.68 3.10 27.06
C SER A 713 -66.08 2.74 28.52
N ASN A 714 -67.13 1.96 28.70
CA ASN A 714 -67.65 1.56 29.99
C ASN A 714 -66.91 0.44 30.71
N ASP A 715 -65.84 0.02 30.21
CA ASP A 715 -64.93 -0.95 30.82
C ASP A 715 -63.45 -0.61 30.40
N THR A 716 -62.59 -0.61 31.37
CA THR A 716 -61.16 -0.30 31.17
C THR A 716 -60.43 -1.28 30.26
N MET A 717 -61.03 -2.44 29.93
CA MET A 717 -60.52 -3.36 28.93
C MET A 717 -60.44 -2.73 27.53
N TYR A 718 -61.32 -1.77 27.21
CA TYR A 718 -61.35 -1.09 25.93
C TYR A 718 -60.25 -0.02 25.76
N VAL A 719 -59.43 0.16 26.78
CA VAL A 719 -58.30 1.07 26.74
C VAL A 719 -57.09 0.36 26.12
N GLY A 720 -56.62 0.87 25.03
CA GLY A 720 -55.42 0.36 24.35
C GLY A 720 -55.59 0.16 22.85
N TYR A 721 -54.46 0.05 22.20
CA TYR A 721 -54.38 -0.15 20.75
C TYR A 721 -54.91 -1.53 20.34
N LYS A 722 -54.63 -2.52 21.19
CA LYS A 722 -55.31 -3.82 21.20
C LYS A 722 -55.75 -4.10 22.63
N TYR A 723 -56.74 -4.92 22.76
CA TYR A 723 -57.28 -5.34 24.06
C TYR A 723 -57.69 -6.82 24.06
N GLY A 724 -57.91 -7.39 25.22
CA GLY A 724 -58.34 -8.78 25.38
C GLY A 724 -59.79 -8.86 25.90
N THR A 725 -59.94 -9.36 27.12
CA THR A 725 -61.23 -9.54 27.78
C THR A 725 -61.26 -8.80 29.10
N SER A 726 -62.50 -8.52 29.60
CA SER A 726 -62.71 -7.85 30.88
C SER A 726 -62.26 -8.69 32.08
N GLY A 727 -62.18 -8.05 33.26
CA GLY A 727 -61.97 -8.69 34.53
C GLY A 727 -60.61 -8.50 35.19
N SER A 728 -59.55 -8.44 34.43
CA SER A 728 -58.20 -8.18 34.95
C SER A 728 -57.23 -7.57 33.91
N LEU A 729 -56.17 -6.95 34.37
CA LEU A 729 -55.14 -6.42 33.53
C LEU A 729 -54.49 -7.53 32.65
N ALA A 730 -54.32 -8.72 33.21
CA ALA A 730 -53.77 -9.88 32.45
C ALA A 730 -54.72 -10.27 31.32
N ASN A 731 -56.00 -10.30 31.55
CA ASN A 731 -57.01 -10.57 30.55
C ASN A 731 -57.05 -9.48 29.47
N ASN A 732 -56.93 -8.20 29.87
CA ASN A 732 -56.83 -7.11 28.91
C ASN A 732 -55.59 -7.20 28.02
N ARG A 733 -54.46 -7.68 28.56
CA ARG A 733 -53.21 -7.87 27.84
C ARG A 733 -53.15 -9.11 26.90
N LEU A 734 -54.24 -9.89 26.78
CA LEU A 734 -54.33 -10.96 25.80
C LEU A 734 -54.25 -10.49 24.35
N ASN A 735 -54.54 -9.23 24.11
CA ASN A 735 -54.38 -8.57 22.78
C ASN A 735 -55.16 -9.27 21.65
N THR A 736 -56.30 -9.87 21.96
CA THR A 736 -57.11 -10.65 20.99
C THR A 736 -57.99 -9.81 20.07
N ASN A 737 -58.27 -8.57 20.48
CA ASN A 737 -59.10 -7.66 19.76
C ASN A 737 -58.38 -6.39 19.34
N ASP A 738 -58.71 -5.88 18.16
CA ASP A 738 -58.21 -4.61 17.66
C ASP A 738 -59.15 -3.46 18.02
N SER A 739 -58.60 -2.37 18.49
CA SER A 739 -59.37 -1.14 18.75
C SER A 739 -59.94 -0.54 17.47
N THR A 740 -60.91 0.34 17.58
CA THR A 740 -61.48 1.08 16.46
C THR A 740 -60.42 1.90 15.74
N ILE A 741 -59.59 2.62 16.54
CA ILE A 741 -58.51 3.46 16.00
C ILE A 741 -57.45 2.63 15.27
N LYS A 742 -57.09 1.42 15.79
CA LYS A 742 -56.17 0.52 15.13
C LYS A 742 -56.69 0.09 13.76
N LYS A 743 -57.95 -0.36 13.69
CA LYS A 743 -58.62 -0.74 12.44
C LYS A 743 -58.62 0.41 11.43
N PHE A 744 -58.88 1.63 11.91
CA PHE A 744 -58.87 2.83 11.08
C PHE A 744 -57.47 3.10 10.46
N ILE A 745 -56.45 3.08 11.31
CA ILE A 745 -55.05 3.30 10.86
C ILE A 745 -54.58 2.21 9.92
N GLU A 746 -54.89 0.94 10.21
CA GLU A 746 -54.54 -0.18 9.36
C GLU A 746 -55.23 -0.17 8.00
N SER A 747 -56.47 0.31 7.95
CA SER A 747 -57.17 0.51 6.65
C SER A 747 -56.47 1.56 5.80
N TRP A 748 -56.06 2.67 6.43
CA TRP A 748 -55.32 3.71 5.74
C TRP A 748 -53.94 3.20 5.31
N TYR A 749 -53.22 2.43 6.16
CA TYR A 749 -51.95 1.81 5.85
C TYR A 749 -52.09 0.88 4.63
N LYS A 750 -53.08 0.01 4.64
CA LYS A 750 -53.35 -0.93 3.57
C LYS A 750 -53.52 -0.20 2.22
N THR A 751 -54.16 0.93 2.22
CA THR A 751 -54.37 1.74 1.01
C THR A 751 -53.08 2.44 0.58
N ASN A 752 -52.35 3.08 1.50
CA ASN A 752 -51.31 4.04 1.11
C ASN A 752 -49.88 3.57 1.34
N LEU A 753 -49.63 2.62 2.27
CA LEU A 753 -48.25 2.24 2.66
C LEU A 753 -47.89 0.79 2.38
N THR A 754 -48.77 -0.04 1.84
CA THR A 754 -48.47 -1.45 1.55
C THR A 754 -47.24 -1.60 0.63
N ASN A 755 -47.12 -0.75 -0.39
CA ASN A 755 -45.99 -0.75 -1.33
C ASN A 755 -44.67 -0.30 -0.67
N TYR A 756 -44.72 0.33 0.49
CA TYR A 756 -43.58 0.88 1.22
C TYR A 756 -43.17 0.01 2.43
N THR A 757 -43.88 -1.10 2.70
CA THR A 757 -43.64 -1.96 3.88
C THR A 757 -42.18 -2.44 3.95
N LYS A 758 -41.52 -2.69 2.82
CA LYS A 758 -40.11 -3.12 2.76
C LYS A 758 -39.11 -2.14 3.39
N TYR A 759 -39.48 -0.86 3.48
CA TYR A 759 -38.64 0.21 4.07
C TYR A 759 -38.90 0.38 5.58
N LEU A 760 -39.95 -0.21 6.12
CA LEU A 760 -40.36 -0.04 7.51
C LEU A 760 -39.76 -1.13 8.40
N SER A 761 -39.49 -0.76 9.67
CA SER A 761 -39.02 -1.72 10.66
C SER A 761 -40.18 -2.52 11.23
N ASN A 762 -40.01 -3.85 11.24
CA ASN A 762 -40.93 -4.78 11.88
C ASN A 762 -40.66 -4.97 13.37
N ASP A 763 -39.50 -4.49 13.84
CA ASP A 763 -39.02 -4.62 15.21
C ASP A 763 -39.30 -3.35 16.05
N ALA A 764 -39.51 -2.22 15.39
CA ALA A 764 -39.86 -0.96 16.08
C ALA A 764 -41.04 -1.11 16.99
N VAL A 765 -40.89 -0.70 18.25
CA VAL A 765 -41.89 -0.89 19.31
C VAL A 765 -42.80 0.30 19.41
N TYR A 766 -44.10 0.06 19.37
CA TYR A 766 -45.18 1.00 19.68
C TYR A 766 -45.73 0.65 21.05
N CYS A 767 -45.27 1.37 22.09
CA CYS A 767 -45.61 1.03 23.46
C CYS A 767 -47.02 1.53 23.85
N ASN A 768 -47.88 0.63 24.28
CA ASN A 768 -49.18 0.90 24.83
C ASN A 768 -49.14 0.58 26.33
N ASP A 769 -48.34 1.36 27.08
CA ASP A 769 -48.05 1.09 28.49
C ASP A 769 -49.28 0.99 29.38
N ARG A 770 -49.74 -0.24 29.65
CA ARG A 770 -50.81 -0.59 30.57
C ARG A 770 -50.27 -1.05 31.93
N SER A 771 -49.06 -0.66 32.32
CA SER A 771 -48.60 -0.81 33.70
C SER A 771 -49.45 0.07 34.62
N ILE A 772 -49.63 -0.35 35.86
CA ILE A 772 -50.37 0.47 36.84
C ILE A 772 -49.39 1.46 37.45
N GLY A 773 -49.65 2.74 37.27
CA GLY A 773 -48.90 3.85 37.83
C GLY A 773 -49.38 4.31 39.19
N SER A 774 -50.73 4.37 39.37
CA SER A 774 -51.35 4.67 40.67
C SER A 774 -52.68 3.92 40.79
N GLY A 775 -53.10 3.66 42.01
CA GLY A 775 -54.35 2.93 42.31
C GLY A 775 -54.22 1.41 42.00
N THR A 776 -55.38 0.77 41.86
CA THR A 776 -55.52 -0.67 41.57
C THR A 776 -56.44 -0.85 40.37
N TYR A 777 -55.98 -1.66 39.39
CA TYR A 777 -56.76 -1.97 38.21
C TYR A 777 -58.18 -2.38 38.57
N SER A 778 -59.16 -1.67 38.04
CA SER A 778 -60.54 -1.98 38.21
C SER A 778 -61.32 -1.91 36.91
N VAL A 779 -62.44 -2.59 36.85
CA VAL A 779 -63.42 -2.52 35.78
C VAL A 779 -64.64 -1.75 36.29
N TYR A 780 -65.40 -1.06 35.48
CA TYR A 780 -66.61 -0.35 35.77
C TYR A 780 -66.45 0.73 36.80
N GLY A 781 -65.38 1.42 37.03
CA GLY A 781 -65.21 2.58 37.88
C GLY A 781 -65.42 2.33 39.35
N THR A 782 -65.13 1.14 39.86
CA THR A 782 -65.23 0.81 41.28
C THR A 782 -64.05 1.38 42.08
N THR A 783 -62.94 1.70 41.47
CA THR A 783 -61.80 2.38 42.08
C THR A 783 -61.06 3.16 40.99
N GLU A 784 -60.62 4.37 41.32
CA GLU A 784 -59.76 5.18 40.42
C GLU A 784 -58.38 4.57 40.32
N PHE A 785 -57.83 4.55 39.14
CA PHE A 785 -56.44 4.17 38.90
C PHE A 785 -55.91 4.86 37.65
N GLU A 786 -54.61 5.00 37.58
CA GLU A 786 -53.90 5.49 36.39
C GLU A 786 -52.95 4.44 35.82
N TYR A 787 -52.92 4.38 34.53
CA TYR A 787 -51.85 3.67 33.86
C TYR A 787 -50.53 4.43 33.99
N GLY A 788 -49.38 3.71 33.80
CA GLY A 788 -48.04 4.22 34.03
C GLY A 788 -47.71 5.49 33.23
N ALA A 789 -48.20 5.58 31.99
CA ALA A 789 -48.01 6.79 31.20
C ALA A 789 -48.67 8.03 31.83
N SER A 790 -49.94 7.91 32.28
CA SER A 790 -50.65 9.02 32.91
C SER A 790 -49.98 9.47 34.20
N ALA A 791 -49.62 8.51 35.06
CA ALA A 791 -49.04 8.80 36.37
C ALA A 791 -47.67 9.47 36.34
N ARG A 792 -46.88 9.37 35.22
CA ARG A 792 -45.53 9.90 35.12
C ARG A 792 -45.37 11.15 34.26
N LEU A 793 -46.40 11.53 33.50
CA LEU A 793 -46.26 12.52 32.41
C LEU A 793 -45.74 13.88 32.86
N ASP A 794 -46.00 14.30 34.07
CA ASP A 794 -45.58 15.62 34.57
C ASP A 794 -44.15 15.65 35.13
N ALA A 795 -43.46 14.54 35.21
CA ALA A 795 -42.16 14.50 35.86
C ALA A 795 -41.11 13.60 35.17
N ASN A 796 -41.48 12.41 34.75
CA ASN A 796 -40.50 11.37 34.39
C ASN A 796 -40.89 10.57 33.14
N PRO A 797 -40.96 11.19 31.96
CA PRO A 797 -41.27 10.47 30.72
C PRO A 797 -40.18 9.41 30.43
N THR A 798 -40.57 8.31 29.77
CA THR A 798 -39.66 7.22 29.45
C THR A 798 -39.98 6.59 28.10
N TYR A 799 -38.97 6.11 27.42
CA TYR A 799 -39.11 5.20 26.27
C TYR A 799 -39.07 3.72 26.68
N THR A 800 -39.00 3.43 27.96
CA THR A 800 -39.11 2.06 28.45
C THR A 800 -40.55 1.57 28.30
N CYS A 801 -40.75 0.46 27.63
CA CYS A 801 -42.00 -0.27 27.62
C CYS A 801 -41.95 -1.35 28.70
N PRO A 802 -42.65 -1.21 29.80
CA PRO A 802 -42.46 -2.07 30.96
C PRO A 802 -42.83 -3.53 30.73
N SER A 803 -43.71 -3.81 29.77
CA SER A 803 -44.23 -5.14 29.52
C SER A 803 -44.08 -5.51 28.03
N THR A 804 -43.68 -6.72 27.77
CA THR A 804 -43.63 -7.28 26.40
C THR A 804 -45.06 -7.44 25.81
N TYR A 805 -46.06 -7.54 26.63
CA TYR A 805 -47.49 -7.57 26.21
C TYR A 805 -48.02 -6.21 25.74
N ASP A 806 -47.33 -5.14 26.09
CA ASP A 806 -47.67 -3.76 25.72
C ASP A 806 -46.76 -3.19 24.64
N ALA A 807 -45.69 -3.97 24.28
CA ALA A 807 -44.67 -3.57 23.30
C ALA A 807 -45.10 -4.03 21.91
N PHE A 808 -45.99 -3.32 21.28
CA PHE A 808 -46.56 -3.71 19.99
C PHE A 808 -45.51 -3.57 18.87
N SER A 809 -45.26 -4.67 18.16
CA SER A 809 -44.49 -4.68 16.92
C SER A 809 -44.94 -5.83 15.99
N VAL A 810 -44.51 -5.85 14.74
CA VAL A 810 -44.84 -6.95 13.82
C VAL A 810 -44.24 -8.25 14.30
N ASN A 811 -43.05 -8.21 14.86
CA ASN A 811 -42.27 -9.39 15.25
C ASN A 811 -42.52 -9.82 16.73
N ASN A 812 -43.17 -9.04 17.53
CA ASN A 812 -43.49 -9.43 18.91
C ASN A 812 -44.75 -10.33 18.95
N SER A 813 -44.59 -11.62 19.18
CA SER A 813 -45.72 -12.57 19.24
C SER A 813 -46.74 -12.29 20.35
N LEU A 814 -46.32 -11.65 21.45
CA LEU A 814 -47.21 -11.33 22.61
C LEU A 814 -48.02 -10.03 22.40
N ALA A 815 -47.55 -9.17 21.51
CA ALA A 815 -48.20 -7.89 21.18
C ALA A 815 -48.03 -7.64 19.64
N LYS A 816 -48.55 -8.56 18.86
CA LYS A 816 -48.35 -8.61 17.43
C LYS A 816 -49.16 -7.58 16.68
N LEU A 817 -48.51 -6.80 15.83
CA LEU A 817 -49.13 -5.94 14.83
C LEU A 817 -49.22 -6.63 13.45
N THR A 818 -50.27 -6.31 12.72
CA THR A 818 -50.41 -6.70 11.30
C THR A 818 -49.52 -5.86 10.41
N TYR A 819 -49.45 -4.58 10.72
CA TYR A 819 -48.64 -3.59 9.99
C TYR A 819 -47.76 -2.78 10.95
N PRO A 820 -46.58 -2.32 10.54
CA PRO A 820 -45.63 -1.58 11.37
C PRO A 820 -46.04 -0.10 11.50
N ILE A 821 -47.17 0.13 12.13
CA ILE A 821 -47.80 1.45 12.28
C ILE A 821 -48.51 1.58 13.64
N GLY A 822 -48.45 2.75 14.21
CA GLY A 822 -49.12 3.09 15.49
C GLY A 822 -49.37 4.58 15.62
N LEU A 823 -49.35 5.07 16.86
CA LEU A 823 -49.48 6.47 17.21
C LEU A 823 -48.31 6.94 18.05
N MET A 824 -48.15 8.25 18.24
CA MET A 824 -47.21 8.79 19.23
C MET A 824 -47.65 8.38 20.63
N THR A 825 -46.71 8.07 21.50
CA THR A 825 -46.99 7.94 22.93
C THR A 825 -47.03 9.32 23.59
N ALA A 826 -47.71 9.43 24.73
CA ALA A 826 -47.72 10.67 25.50
C ALA A 826 -46.29 11.02 26.00
N ASP A 827 -45.47 10.01 26.35
CA ASP A 827 -44.07 10.20 26.68
C ASP A 827 -43.27 10.85 25.52
N GLU A 828 -43.52 10.41 24.28
CA GLU A 828 -42.88 11.01 23.10
C GLU A 828 -43.24 12.48 22.91
N VAL A 829 -44.48 12.84 23.22
CA VAL A 829 -44.94 14.25 23.21
C VAL A 829 -44.21 15.07 24.27
N VAL A 830 -44.04 14.53 25.47
CA VAL A 830 -43.36 15.22 26.58
C VAL A 830 -41.85 15.34 26.28
N PHE A 831 -41.21 14.30 25.79
CA PHE A 831 -39.82 14.36 25.32
C PHE A 831 -39.64 15.40 24.20
N ALA A 832 -40.58 15.51 23.29
CA ALA A 832 -40.55 16.50 22.21
C ALA A 832 -40.73 17.96 22.68
N GLY A 833 -41.06 18.19 23.94
CA GLY A 833 -41.20 19.52 24.54
C GLY A 833 -42.59 19.85 25.03
N GLY A 834 -43.56 18.93 24.93
CA GLY A 834 -44.91 19.11 25.50
C GLY A 834 -44.93 19.05 27.00
N VAL A 835 -46.02 19.57 27.57
CA VAL A 835 -46.40 19.41 29.01
C VAL A 835 -47.83 18.94 29.06
N TYR A 836 -48.05 18.00 29.91
CA TYR A 836 -49.40 17.48 30.15
C TYR A 836 -50.25 18.50 30.94
N HIS A 837 -51.53 18.57 30.67
CA HIS A 837 -52.49 19.55 31.27
C HIS A 837 -52.24 21.03 30.94
N SER A 838 -51.30 21.40 30.10
CA SER A 838 -51.08 22.80 29.75
C SER A 838 -51.48 23.08 28.30
N THR A 839 -52.50 23.92 28.15
CA THR A 839 -52.92 24.46 26.84
C THR A 839 -52.05 25.61 26.35
N GLY A 840 -51.06 26.08 27.15
CA GLY A 840 -50.42 27.37 26.98
C GLY A 840 -49.18 27.42 26.11
N SER A 841 -48.65 26.27 25.60
CA SER A 841 -47.46 26.35 24.77
C SER A 841 -47.44 25.23 23.74
N LEU A 842 -47.96 25.55 22.58
CA LEU A 842 -47.99 24.67 21.42
C LEU A 842 -46.75 24.88 20.49
N LYS A 843 -45.62 25.37 21.04
CA LYS A 843 -44.42 25.72 20.30
C LYS A 843 -43.57 24.52 19.83
N PRO A 844 -43.60 23.34 20.47
CA PRO A 844 -42.79 22.23 20.00
C PRO A 844 -43.10 21.79 18.56
N TRP A 845 -42.08 21.24 17.90
CA TRP A 845 -42.12 20.89 16.48
C TRP A 845 -43.30 20.00 16.04
N TYR A 846 -43.79 19.14 16.89
CA TYR A 846 -44.87 18.21 16.55
C TYR A 846 -46.24 18.87 16.35
N ASN A 847 -46.40 20.07 16.84
CA ASN A 847 -47.62 20.86 16.67
C ASN A 847 -47.51 21.98 15.61
N ARG A 848 -46.31 22.30 15.15
CA ARG A 848 -46.09 23.41 14.22
C ARG A 848 -45.94 22.91 12.79
N ASN A 849 -46.57 23.61 11.84
CA ASN A 849 -46.26 23.49 10.43
C ASN A 849 -44.99 24.31 10.08
N SER A 850 -44.68 24.48 8.81
CA SER A 850 -43.50 25.25 8.36
C SER A 850 -43.64 26.75 8.46
N LYS A 851 -44.87 27.26 8.68
CA LYS A 851 -45.14 28.69 8.81
C LYS A 851 -44.56 29.24 10.11
N THR A 852 -44.15 30.50 10.10
CA THR A 852 -43.69 31.19 11.30
C THR A 852 -44.88 31.71 12.11
N GLY A 853 -44.99 31.30 13.39
CA GLY A 853 -46.03 31.72 14.30
C GLY A 853 -46.23 30.75 15.47
N ASP A 854 -47.10 31.09 16.38
CA ASP A 854 -47.42 30.25 17.52
C ASP A 854 -48.78 29.56 17.32
N PRO A 855 -48.85 28.23 17.19
CA PRO A 855 -50.09 27.48 17.04
C PRO A 855 -51.08 27.71 18.17
N GLY A 856 -50.59 28.11 19.37
CA GLY A 856 -51.44 28.41 20.51
C GLY A 856 -52.23 29.72 20.38
N THR A 857 -51.73 30.65 19.55
CA THR A 857 -52.43 31.93 19.27
C THR A 857 -53.22 31.92 17.98
N ASP A 858 -52.79 31.11 17.00
CA ASP A 858 -53.44 30.98 15.71
C ASP A 858 -53.32 29.56 15.16
N PRO A 859 -54.46 28.84 15.05
CA PRO A 859 -54.46 27.46 14.53
C PRO A 859 -53.92 27.28 13.11
N SER A 860 -53.79 28.37 12.33
CA SER A 860 -53.17 28.33 10.99
C SER A 860 -51.71 27.94 11.02
N TYR A 861 -51.04 28.06 12.16
CA TYR A 861 -49.66 27.58 12.39
C TYR A 861 -49.59 26.16 12.96
N SER A 862 -50.74 25.58 13.33
CA SER A 862 -50.82 24.20 13.82
C SER A 862 -50.85 23.22 12.64
N VAL A 863 -50.17 22.09 12.80
CA VAL A 863 -50.23 20.99 11.81
C VAL A 863 -51.56 20.26 11.78
N VAL A 864 -52.40 20.44 12.81
CA VAL A 864 -53.73 19.81 12.94
C VAL A 864 -54.86 20.83 13.08
N GLY A 865 -54.59 22.10 12.79
CA GLY A 865 -55.55 23.17 12.96
C GLY A 865 -55.99 23.32 14.44
N SER A 866 -57.28 23.32 14.69
CA SER A 866 -57.89 23.37 16.04
C SER A 866 -58.17 22.00 16.65
N HIS A 867 -57.76 20.91 16.01
CA HIS A 867 -58.03 19.56 16.47
C HIS A 867 -57.07 19.12 17.56
N TRP A 868 -57.53 18.27 18.43
CA TRP A 868 -56.73 17.38 19.27
C TRP A 868 -56.37 16.14 18.46
N TYR A 869 -55.39 15.34 18.92
CA TYR A 869 -55.06 14.08 18.29
C TYR A 869 -54.81 12.95 19.28
N TRP A 870 -55.15 11.73 18.87
CA TRP A 870 -54.98 10.52 19.65
C TRP A 870 -53.51 10.17 19.87
N SER A 871 -53.19 9.79 21.13
CA SER A 871 -51.92 9.15 21.48
C SER A 871 -52.11 7.62 21.58
N MET A 872 -50.98 6.91 21.67
CA MET A 872 -50.91 5.48 21.94
C MET A 872 -51.13 5.15 23.42
N SER A 873 -51.05 6.14 24.32
CA SER A 873 -50.98 5.95 25.78
C SER A 873 -52.33 5.92 26.41
N PRO A 874 -52.67 4.87 27.19
CA PRO A 874 -53.85 4.82 28.01
C PRO A 874 -53.70 5.70 29.27
N ALA A 875 -54.78 6.32 29.73
CA ALA A 875 -54.80 7.13 30.94
C ALA A 875 -55.28 6.37 32.19
N GLY A 876 -56.21 5.49 32.02
CA GLY A 876 -56.80 4.72 33.11
C GLY A 876 -58.27 5.09 33.35
N ASP A 877 -58.72 4.94 34.57
CA ASP A 877 -60.04 5.34 35.07
C ASP A 877 -59.86 6.50 36.08
N THR A 878 -60.22 7.70 35.70
CA THR A 878 -60.03 8.93 36.52
C THR A 878 -61.33 9.46 37.09
N GLY A 879 -62.40 8.66 37.08
CA GLY A 879 -63.69 9.18 37.52
C GLY A 879 -64.75 8.13 37.89
N SER A 880 -65.77 8.53 38.61
CA SER A 880 -66.84 7.70 39.18
C SER A 880 -67.76 7.01 38.14
N ASN A 881 -67.47 7.08 36.84
CA ASN A 881 -68.37 6.59 35.79
C ASN A 881 -67.82 5.30 35.07
N GLY A 882 -66.74 4.72 35.52
CA GLY A 882 -66.18 3.48 34.93
C GLY A 882 -65.71 3.59 33.50
N ASN A 883 -65.35 4.76 33.06
CA ASN A 883 -64.89 4.95 31.67
C ASN A 883 -63.40 4.78 31.55
N GLY A 884 -62.96 4.00 30.53
CA GLY A 884 -61.58 3.94 30.14
C GLY A 884 -61.18 5.16 29.32
N TYR A 885 -60.10 5.80 29.73
CA TYR A 885 -59.54 6.99 29.07
C TYR A 885 -58.29 6.75 28.34
N MET A 886 -58.14 7.46 27.24
CA MET A 886 -56.89 7.58 26.46
C MET A 886 -56.36 9.00 26.58
N ILE A 887 -55.09 9.15 26.52
CA ILE A 887 -54.46 10.46 26.42
C ILE A 887 -54.64 10.97 25.01
N ILE A 888 -55.33 12.09 24.87
CA ILE A 888 -55.33 12.93 23.67
C ILE A 888 -54.52 14.19 24.00
N TYR A 889 -53.67 14.62 23.11
CA TYR A 889 -52.90 15.83 23.40
C TYR A 889 -53.81 17.08 23.24
N PRO A 890 -53.79 18.04 24.15
CA PRO A 890 -53.00 18.09 25.39
C PRO A 890 -53.74 17.63 26.65
N GLN A 891 -54.83 16.91 26.56
CA GLN A 891 -55.71 16.53 27.69
C GLN A 891 -55.99 15.03 27.73
N ILE A 892 -56.59 14.57 28.81
CA ILE A 892 -57.23 13.27 28.87
C ILE A 892 -58.65 13.41 28.31
N SER A 893 -59.09 12.49 27.47
CA SER A 893 -60.47 12.43 27.00
C SER A 893 -60.98 11.01 27.00
N GLY A 894 -62.26 10.86 27.19
CA GLY A 894 -62.97 9.58 27.10
C GLY A 894 -62.73 8.94 25.74
N SER A 895 -62.68 7.60 25.70
CA SER A 895 -62.49 6.83 24.49
C SER A 895 -63.48 7.09 23.36
N LEU A 896 -64.57 7.84 23.69
CA LEU A 896 -65.58 8.20 22.72
C LEU A 896 -65.49 9.62 22.15
N SER A 897 -64.46 10.39 22.53
CA SER A 897 -64.22 11.74 21.99
C SER A 897 -63.60 11.65 20.56
N GLY A 898 -64.06 12.57 19.69
CA GLY A 898 -63.47 12.69 18.34
C GLY A 898 -62.11 13.42 18.37
N ALA A 899 -61.12 12.86 17.76
CA ALA A 899 -59.80 13.50 17.60
C ALA A 899 -59.11 13.10 16.28
N ALA A 900 -58.19 13.94 15.84
CA ALA A 900 -57.39 13.69 14.66
C ALA A 900 -56.48 12.47 14.88
N VAL A 901 -56.28 11.71 13.79
CA VAL A 901 -55.43 10.51 13.80
C VAL A 901 -54.18 10.81 13.05
N ARG A 902 -53.05 10.84 13.77
CA ARG A 902 -51.71 11.06 13.21
C ARG A 902 -50.90 9.78 13.31
N PRO A 903 -50.75 9.00 12.22
CA PRO A 903 -50.01 7.76 12.28
C PRO A 903 -48.51 7.99 12.54
N VAL A 904 -47.90 6.98 13.13
CA VAL A 904 -46.48 6.89 13.38
C VAL A 904 -45.93 5.62 12.72
N ILE A 905 -44.89 5.76 11.98
CA ILE A 905 -44.13 4.65 11.36
C ILE A 905 -42.66 4.75 11.74
N SER A 906 -41.90 3.70 11.47
CA SER A 906 -40.46 3.68 11.71
C SER A 906 -39.73 3.19 10.46
N LEU A 907 -38.94 4.04 9.80
CA LEU A 907 -38.06 3.68 8.72
C LEU A 907 -36.85 2.89 9.23
N LYS A 908 -36.42 1.86 8.51
CA LYS A 908 -35.17 1.17 8.81
C LYS A 908 -34.00 2.15 8.77
N GLY A 909 -33.15 2.15 9.79
CA GLY A 909 -32.03 3.09 9.90
C GLY A 909 -30.91 2.87 8.88
N ASN A 910 -30.86 1.67 8.31
CA ASN A 910 -29.86 1.27 7.29
C ASN A 910 -30.29 1.60 5.84
N LEU A 911 -31.44 2.24 5.67
CA LEU A 911 -31.87 2.72 4.34
C LEU A 911 -30.90 3.79 3.84
N ILE A 912 -30.60 3.74 2.56
CA ILE A 912 -29.70 4.69 1.93
C ILE A 912 -30.43 6.01 1.68
N VAL A 913 -29.80 7.12 2.09
CA VAL A 913 -30.32 8.48 1.85
C VAL A 913 -30.05 8.87 0.39
N ALA A 914 -31.09 9.34 -0.27
CA ALA A 914 -30.97 9.91 -1.61
C ALA A 914 -30.53 11.38 -1.54
N SER A 915 -31.15 12.16 -0.65
CA SER A 915 -30.89 13.59 -0.46
C SER A 915 -31.49 14.10 0.85
N GLY A 916 -31.22 15.36 1.17
CA GLY A 916 -31.87 16.09 2.26
C GLY A 916 -31.01 16.19 3.52
N ASN A 917 -31.28 17.28 4.26
CA ASN A 917 -30.69 17.61 5.56
C ASN A 917 -31.73 17.77 6.68
N GLY A 918 -32.94 17.33 6.39
CA GLY A 918 -34.05 17.39 7.33
C GLY A 918 -34.73 18.76 7.47
N SER A 919 -34.27 19.80 6.76
CA SER A 919 -34.97 21.08 6.75
C SER A 919 -36.28 21.01 5.96
N VAL A 920 -37.13 21.98 6.11
CA VAL A 920 -38.39 22.04 5.36
C VAL A 920 -38.19 22.15 3.87
N SER A 921 -37.11 22.85 3.44
CA SER A 921 -36.75 23.03 2.02
C SER A 921 -35.99 21.85 1.47
N SER A 922 -35.38 20.99 2.32
CA SER A 922 -34.60 19.84 1.96
C SER A 922 -34.85 18.68 2.93
N PRO A 923 -36.07 18.12 2.96
CA PRO A 923 -36.39 17.00 3.84
C PRO A 923 -35.58 15.76 3.47
N TYR A 924 -35.26 14.92 4.45
CA TYR A 924 -34.60 13.64 4.17
C TYR A 924 -35.44 12.80 3.20
N GLN A 925 -34.77 12.24 2.22
CA GLN A 925 -35.34 11.30 1.26
C GLN A 925 -34.47 10.05 1.21
N ILE A 926 -35.10 8.90 1.16
CA ILE A 926 -34.39 7.61 0.96
C ILE A 926 -34.41 7.22 -0.50
N VAL A 927 -33.50 6.33 -0.88
CA VAL A 927 -33.55 5.66 -2.18
C VAL A 927 -34.70 4.66 -2.14
N GLU A 928 -35.75 4.92 -2.90
CA GLU A 928 -36.91 4.03 -3.07
C GLU A 928 -36.71 3.21 -4.35
N ASN A 929 -36.43 1.89 -4.20
CA ASN A 929 -36.22 0.94 -5.29
C ASN A 929 -37.44 0.07 -5.54
#